data_c1e23caf1d988125bf90b40f9a7be6db
#
_entry.id   c1e23caf1d988125bf90b40f9a7be6db
#
_cell.length_a   1.000
_cell.length_b   1.000
_cell.length_c   1.000
_cell.angle_alpha   90.00
_cell.angle_beta   90.00
_cell.angle_gamma   90.00
#
_symmetry.space_group_name_H-M   'P 1'
#
loop_
_entity.id
_entity.type
_entity.pdbx_description
1 polymer ?
#
loop_
_entity_poly.entity_id
_entity_poly.type
_entity_poly.pdbx_seq_one_letter_code
_entity_poly.pdbx_strand_id
1 'polypeptide(L)'
;MDLFCTKHLHLIWLKFRQLVSRLPKLTYLISYCLFVLASSLTHNISYAVINEQSQAEYENLSPKQLLKQAETFRLIDQQKGIKLANKALQQADTNGEALICADAHNLLGDLNRRIKDTKQSKYHFLQAADIYQSIDAEEQQILAAVDYIHTLSVEGLHYQVGDKVNDIISLAKKYGHPYPIAMALIVKGRSQYKLKQYEASIEQYSEALNYLTDSDYKIQKERAETFTKIAESYKRLKARPLIGTAYKSALDVYTKIQDRKSMARTLNALSEVERNLKNYKVALDYSLKSIEIQRTINDPIGLAKALSGAGIVYRFIGLYEKSLSFMYQSHLVYKQLNHTKGLAKTSNQMGLIYTRLHEYELAKSFYNLTINLPENQVETKTLASALRELAVIDIESEEYEAAKQKILRAHKIYQKQGEELYESITARIIGDIFYAQHDDEAAIIFYKRSLTLANRTKDTIYQLKAQIPLAEMLIDKDPQQAIELLKSSLTLATTINSTPHMLYTYQELKEAEKAQHNYKAALSYAEEELALSKVIEKQKNDESLTLVKAKLYSHKKERELASLKEKAQRDALELAKKTSEVALSEQAQKIAELELTKNKYANTTLTALLIICLLTVLFIYRRFNDSRKLNKKLDQLATRDPLTNCYNRRALFNFMNEAFETLTTDEQYCIVIVDIDHFKKVNDTHGHNIGDKVLCDIAEVLKAGIRKDDITVRYGGEEFCLILAGTEAEQAMRIVEKIREKIELTAFNDIYVTCSFGVASIQFNATTPSELIHQADVALYKSKSLGRNKVTLWSPKIVAQDSQH
;
A
#
# COMPACT_ATOMS: atom_id res chain seq x y z
N MET A 1 -13.19 18.41 6.95
CA MET A 1 -13.64 19.05 8.20
C MET A 1 -15.16 19.17 8.30
N ASP A 2 -15.88 19.32 7.20
CA ASP A 2 -17.34 19.53 7.22
C ASP A 2 -18.21 18.31 7.59
N LEU A 3 -17.73 17.09 7.34
CA LEU A 3 -18.48 15.88 7.73
C LEU A 3 -18.36 15.52 9.22
N PHE A 4 -17.36 16.03 9.92
CA PHE A 4 -17.15 15.76 11.35
C PHE A 4 -17.95 16.72 12.24
N CYS A 5 -18.10 17.98 11.82
CA CYS A 5 -18.92 18.97 12.52
C CYS A 5 -20.40 18.59 12.47
N THR A 6 -20.91 18.10 11.32
CA THR A 6 -22.32 17.72 11.16
C THR A 6 -22.70 16.47 11.96
N LYS A 7 -21.79 15.48 12.08
CA LYS A 7 -22.05 14.28 12.92
C LYS A 7 -22.02 14.57 14.42
N HIS A 8 -21.15 15.46 14.89
CA HIS A 8 -21.11 15.85 16.30
C HIS A 8 -22.28 16.74 16.68
N LEU A 9 -22.68 17.66 15.81
CA LEU A 9 -23.89 18.45 15.98
C LEU A 9 -25.14 17.57 15.97
N HIS A 10 -25.19 16.54 15.13
CA HIS A 10 -26.32 15.60 15.10
C HIS A 10 -26.39 14.72 16.37
N LEU A 11 -25.22 14.31 16.91
CA LEU A 11 -25.19 13.54 18.19
C LEU A 11 -25.55 14.41 19.41
N ILE A 12 -25.14 15.67 19.42
CA ILE A 12 -25.52 16.67 20.41
C ILE A 12 -27.01 16.97 20.27
N TRP A 13 -27.51 17.09 19.05
CA TRP A 13 -28.93 17.29 18.76
C TRP A 13 -29.79 16.09 19.20
N LEU A 14 -29.36 14.84 18.98
CA LEU A 14 -30.05 13.64 19.44
C LEU A 14 -30.10 13.54 20.97
N LYS A 15 -29.01 13.85 21.66
CA LYS A 15 -28.98 13.95 23.12
C LYS A 15 -29.82 15.11 23.66
N PHE A 16 -29.83 16.25 23.01
CA PHE A 16 -30.65 17.40 23.31
C PHE A 16 -32.15 17.12 23.09
N ARG A 17 -32.48 16.43 21.98
CA ARG A 17 -33.85 15.98 21.69
C ARG A 17 -34.43 15.04 22.75
N GLN A 18 -33.61 14.13 23.31
CA GLN A 18 -33.99 13.26 24.43
C GLN A 18 -34.19 14.03 25.75
N LEU A 19 -33.45 15.14 25.97
CA LEU A 19 -33.59 15.97 27.17
C LEU A 19 -34.84 16.87 27.10
N VAL A 20 -35.14 17.36 25.89
CA VAL A 20 -36.24 18.33 25.67
C VAL A 20 -37.58 17.66 25.47
N SER A 21 -37.62 16.35 25.16
CA SER A 21 -38.89 15.61 25.09
C SER A 21 -39.69 15.60 26.41
N ARG A 22 -39.11 16.12 27.48
CA ARG A 22 -39.75 16.24 28.84
C ARG A 22 -40.19 17.66 29.21
N LEU A 23 -40.11 18.66 28.29
CA LEU A 23 -40.43 20.05 28.51
C LEU A 23 -41.70 20.48 27.75
N PRO A 24 -42.50 21.45 28.25
CA PRO A 24 -43.67 21.95 27.53
C PRO A 24 -43.35 22.55 26.17
N LYS A 25 -44.25 22.41 25.22
CA LYS A 25 -44.11 22.78 23.80
C LYS A 25 -43.55 24.18 23.50
N LEU A 26 -43.77 25.14 24.38
CA LEU A 26 -43.33 26.53 24.18
C LEU A 26 -41.83 26.75 24.40
N THR A 27 -41.24 26.08 25.36
CA THR A 27 -39.78 26.11 25.63
C THR A 27 -38.96 25.38 24.55
N TYR A 28 -39.58 24.41 23.89
CA TYR A 28 -39.00 23.68 22.77
C TYR A 28 -38.77 24.59 21.55
N LEU A 29 -39.78 25.40 21.20
CA LEU A 29 -39.71 26.29 20.05
C LEU A 29 -38.68 27.41 20.24
N ILE A 30 -38.63 27.98 21.43
CA ILE A 30 -37.64 29.06 21.75
C ILE A 30 -36.22 28.50 21.77
N SER A 31 -35.98 27.33 22.35
CA SER A 31 -34.65 26.69 22.35
C SER A 31 -34.20 26.26 20.95
N TYR A 32 -35.13 25.81 20.10
CA TYR A 32 -34.85 25.45 18.72
C TYR A 32 -34.51 26.68 17.85
N CYS A 33 -35.28 27.76 18.00
CA CYS A 33 -34.96 29.01 17.29
C CYS A 33 -33.66 29.65 17.74
N LEU A 34 -33.32 29.60 19.02
CA LEU A 34 -32.02 30.08 19.53
C LEU A 34 -30.86 29.21 19.07
N PHE A 35 -31.05 27.91 18.98
CA PHE A 35 -30.02 26.98 18.45
C PHE A 35 -29.78 27.17 16.95
N VAL A 36 -30.81 27.34 16.15
CA VAL A 36 -30.69 27.60 14.70
C VAL A 36 -30.07 28.97 14.45
N LEU A 37 -30.44 30.01 15.21
CA LEU A 37 -29.81 31.32 15.13
C LEU A 37 -28.34 31.30 15.57
N ALA A 38 -27.98 30.58 16.62
CA ALA A 38 -26.60 30.42 17.07
C ALA A 38 -25.76 29.63 16.06
N SER A 39 -26.30 28.56 15.45
CA SER A 39 -25.58 27.77 14.46
C SER A 39 -25.39 28.52 13.13
N SER A 40 -26.36 29.33 12.71
CA SER A 40 -26.24 30.15 11.49
C SER A 40 -25.27 31.34 11.68
N LEU A 41 -25.24 31.95 12.86
CA LEU A 41 -24.29 33.00 13.22
C LEU A 41 -22.84 32.46 13.32
N THR A 42 -22.64 31.31 13.95
CA THR A 42 -21.28 30.72 14.04
C THR A 42 -20.76 30.26 12.68
N HIS A 43 -21.62 29.76 11.81
CA HIS A 43 -21.22 29.34 10.44
C HIS A 43 -20.80 30.52 9.57
N ASN A 44 -21.56 31.61 9.59
CA ASN A 44 -21.24 32.81 8.84
C ASN A 44 -20.05 33.58 9.38
N ILE A 45 -19.86 33.63 10.69
CA ILE A 45 -18.70 34.29 11.32
C ILE A 45 -17.41 33.50 11.10
N SER A 46 -17.44 32.17 11.17
CA SER A 46 -16.26 31.34 10.89
C SER A 46 -15.80 31.44 9.44
N TYR A 47 -16.73 31.52 8.48
CA TYR A 47 -16.40 31.65 7.05
C TYR A 47 -15.84 33.05 6.71
N ALA A 48 -16.38 34.10 7.31
CA ALA A 48 -15.89 35.47 7.11
C ALA A 48 -14.52 35.70 7.76
N VAL A 49 -14.29 35.21 8.97
CA VAL A 49 -13.02 35.39 9.72
C VAL A 49 -11.88 34.59 9.10
N ILE A 50 -12.14 33.37 8.60
CA ILE A 50 -11.11 32.56 7.91
C ILE A 50 -10.72 33.20 6.57
N ASN A 51 -11.66 33.81 5.86
CA ASN A 51 -11.40 34.49 4.59
C ASN A 51 -10.65 35.82 4.78
N GLU A 52 -10.99 36.61 5.82
CA GLU A 52 -10.31 37.87 6.11
C GLU A 52 -8.87 37.67 6.66
N GLN A 53 -8.63 36.67 7.50
CA GLN A 53 -7.28 36.36 7.98
C GLN A 53 -6.35 35.85 6.87
N SER A 54 -6.86 35.07 5.91
CA SER A 54 -6.06 34.63 4.76
C SER A 54 -5.76 35.73 3.76
N GLN A 55 -6.56 36.80 3.71
CA GLN A 55 -6.30 37.98 2.88
C GLN A 55 -5.31 38.95 3.55
N ALA A 56 -5.40 39.17 4.86
CA ALA A 56 -4.49 40.06 5.60
C ALA A 56 -3.04 39.57 5.61
N GLU A 57 -2.82 38.27 5.56
CA GLU A 57 -1.48 37.63 5.56
C GLU A 57 -0.66 37.99 4.32
N TYR A 58 -1.30 38.32 3.21
CA TYR A 58 -0.64 38.66 1.92
C TYR A 58 -0.79 40.13 1.48
N GLU A 59 -1.44 40.95 2.29
CA GLU A 59 -1.71 42.36 1.89
C GLU A 59 -0.46 43.24 1.81
N ASN A 60 0.54 42.97 2.64
CA ASN A 60 1.74 43.76 2.75
C ASN A 60 2.97 43.18 2.03
N LEU A 61 2.80 42.12 1.24
CA LEU A 61 3.91 41.50 0.51
C LEU A 61 4.19 42.23 -0.83
N SER A 62 5.48 42.41 -1.13
CA SER A 62 5.89 42.92 -2.44
C SER A 62 5.54 41.93 -3.57
N PRO A 63 5.42 42.40 -4.83
CA PRO A 63 5.14 41.54 -5.99
C PRO A 63 6.07 40.32 -6.07
N LYS A 64 7.35 40.50 -5.82
CA LYS A 64 8.35 39.44 -5.80
C LYS A 64 8.12 38.43 -4.66
N GLN A 65 7.69 38.88 -3.49
CA GLN A 65 7.36 37.99 -2.36
C GLN A 65 6.08 37.20 -2.62
N LEU A 66 5.05 37.86 -3.20
CA LEU A 66 3.81 37.20 -3.61
C LEU A 66 4.07 36.12 -4.64
N LEU A 67 4.95 36.41 -5.64
CA LEU A 67 5.31 35.42 -6.66
C LEU A 67 6.04 34.22 -6.04
N LYS A 68 6.98 34.44 -5.12
CA LYS A 68 7.67 33.38 -4.39
C LYS A 68 6.70 32.53 -3.58
N GLN A 69 5.72 33.16 -2.92
CA GLN A 69 4.66 32.42 -2.22
C GLN A 69 3.76 31.64 -3.17
N ALA A 70 3.37 32.22 -4.32
CA ALA A 70 2.58 31.54 -5.32
C ALA A 70 3.30 30.26 -5.82
N GLU A 71 4.61 30.32 -5.97
CA GLU A 71 5.41 29.17 -6.40
C GLU A 71 5.41 28.03 -5.37
N THR A 72 5.35 28.30 -4.06
CA THR A 72 5.21 27.27 -3.02
C THR A 72 3.92 26.47 -3.18
N PHE A 73 2.84 27.07 -3.68
CA PHE A 73 1.56 26.42 -3.95
C PHE A 73 1.48 25.70 -5.30
N ARG A 74 2.49 25.79 -6.14
CA ARG A 74 2.54 25.20 -7.48
C ARG A 74 2.18 23.70 -7.54
N LEU A 75 2.52 22.95 -6.51
CA LEU A 75 2.26 21.50 -6.41
C LEU A 75 1.18 21.14 -5.39
N ILE A 76 0.81 22.06 -4.50
CA ILE A 76 -0.03 21.82 -3.33
C ILE A 76 -1.46 22.30 -3.56
N ASP A 77 -1.59 23.56 -3.99
CA ASP A 77 -2.89 24.22 -4.23
C ASP A 77 -2.75 25.21 -5.38
N GLN A 78 -2.98 24.75 -6.60
CA GLN A 78 -2.81 25.54 -7.81
C GLN A 78 -3.77 26.75 -7.84
N GLN A 79 -4.98 26.62 -7.29
CA GLN A 79 -5.94 27.73 -7.26
C GLN A 79 -5.47 28.88 -6.36
N LYS A 80 -4.91 28.56 -5.19
CA LYS A 80 -4.29 29.53 -4.30
C LYS A 80 -3.04 30.15 -4.95
N GLY A 81 -2.23 29.32 -5.64
CA GLY A 81 -1.09 29.80 -6.43
C GLY A 81 -1.51 30.81 -7.50
N ILE A 82 -2.57 30.52 -8.28
CA ILE A 82 -3.12 31.41 -9.32
C ILE A 82 -3.58 32.75 -8.71
N LYS A 83 -4.28 32.73 -7.58
CA LYS A 83 -4.72 33.96 -6.91
C LYS A 83 -3.55 34.84 -6.49
N LEU A 84 -2.52 34.26 -5.89
CA LEU A 84 -1.32 34.99 -5.46
C LEU A 84 -0.51 35.51 -6.65
N ALA A 85 -0.35 34.74 -7.70
CA ALA A 85 0.37 35.15 -8.92
C ALA A 85 -0.37 36.28 -9.66
N ASN A 86 -1.71 36.24 -9.73
CA ASN A 86 -2.50 37.37 -10.28
C ASN A 86 -2.34 38.64 -9.44
N LYS A 87 -2.33 38.52 -8.10
CA LYS A 87 -2.08 39.68 -7.23
C LYS A 87 -0.67 40.25 -7.45
N ALA A 88 0.33 39.38 -7.57
CA ALA A 88 1.69 39.78 -7.90
C ALA A 88 1.77 40.51 -9.25
N LEU A 89 1.09 39.96 -10.25
CA LEU A 89 1.01 40.53 -11.59
C LEU A 89 0.39 41.94 -11.56
N GLN A 90 -0.74 42.11 -10.90
CA GLN A 90 -1.44 43.39 -10.80
C GLN A 90 -0.58 44.46 -10.10
N GLN A 91 0.11 44.08 -9.03
CA GLN A 91 1.00 45.04 -8.33
C GLN A 91 2.25 45.36 -9.15
N ALA A 92 2.87 44.36 -9.80
CA ALA A 92 4.04 44.56 -10.63
C ALA A 92 3.75 45.44 -11.86
N ASP A 93 2.58 45.26 -12.47
CA ASP A 93 2.12 46.08 -13.58
C ASP A 93 1.94 47.54 -13.15
N THR A 94 1.32 47.76 -12.00
CA THR A 94 1.15 49.10 -11.42
C THR A 94 2.48 49.79 -11.10
N ASN A 95 3.49 49.02 -10.70
CA ASN A 95 4.81 49.50 -10.33
C ASN A 95 5.76 49.65 -11.54
N GLY A 96 5.36 49.18 -12.72
CA GLY A 96 6.24 49.14 -13.91
C GLY A 96 7.36 48.11 -13.83
N GLU A 97 7.22 47.06 -13.03
CA GLU A 97 8.21 46.02 -12.81
C GLU A 97 8.11 44.90 -13.91
N ALA A 98 8.54 45.22 -15.13
CA ALA A 98 8.37 44.37 -16.32
C ALA A 98 8.88 42.94 -16.13
N LEU A 99 10.04 42.73 -15.50
CA LEU A 99 10.59 41.39 -15.24
C LEU A 99 9.65 40.57 -14.32
N ILE A 100 9.11 41.20 -13.28
CA ILE A 100 8.21 40.49 -12.35
C ILE A 100 6.86 40.23 -13.01
N CYS A 101 6.38 41.10 -13.90
CA CYS A 101 5.22 40.87 -14.73
C CYS A 101 5.41 39.61 -15.62
N ALA A 102 6.56 39.53 -16.30
CA ALA A 102 6.90 38.38 -17.14
C ALA A 102 6.97 37.08 -16.34
N ASP A 103 7.65 37.10 -15.17
CA ASP A 103 7.75 35.95 -14.26
C ASP A 103 6.37 35.54 -13.73
N ALA A 104 5.49 36.50 -13.43
CA ALA A 104 4.13 36.24 -12.99
C ALA A 104 3.30 35.59 -14.10
N HIS A 105 3.38 36.09 -15.31
CA HIS A 105 2.75 35.48 -16.48
C HIS A 105 3.27 34.07 -16.72
N ASN A 106 4.57 33.85 -16.62
CA ASN A 106 5.16 32.52 -16.80
C ASN A 106 4.68 31.53 -15.75
N LEU A 107 4.61 31.95 -14.47
CA LEU A 107 4.07 31.09 -13.40
C LEU A 107 2.58 30.81 -13.59
N LEU A 108 1.79 31.83 -13.97
CA LEU A 108 0.36 31.65 -14.31
C LEU A 108 0.16 30.67 -15.45
N GLY A 109 1.02 30.74 -16.47
CA GLY A 109 1.02 29.76 -17.56
C GLY A 109 1.20 28.33 -17.10
N ASP A 110 2.18 28.07 -16.21
CA ASP A 110 2.42 26.73 -15.66
C ASP A 110 1.28 26.27 -14.72
N LEU A 111 0.78 27.14 -13.86
CA LEU A 111 -0.33 26.83 -12.95
C LEU A 111 -1.61 26.48 -13.73
N ASN A 112 -1.97 27.27 -14.76
CA ASN A 112 -3.12 26.99 -15.61
C ASN A 112 -2.94 25.68 -16.42
N ARG A 113 -1.74 25.41 -16.93
CA ARG A 113 -1.43 24.11 -17.57
C ARG A 113 -1.70 22.93 -16.63
N ARG A 114 -1.37 23.06 -15.36
CA ARG A 114 -1.57 22.01 -14.35
C ARG A 114 -3.03 21.72 -14.03
N ILE A 115 -3.86 22.75 -14.02
CA ILE A 115 -5.32 22.58 -13.86
C ILE A 115 -6.02 22.27 -15.20
N LYS A 116 -5.25 22.10 -16.29
CA LYS A 116 -5.70 21.83 -17.65
C LYS A 116 -6.50 22.96 -18.32
N ASP A 117 -6.38 24.18 -17.86
CA ASP A 117 -6.83 25.35 -18.59
C ASP A 117 -5.76 25.74 -19.62
N THR A 118 -5.76 25.01 -20.74
CA THR A 118 -4.77 25.21 -21.80
C THR A 118 -4.92 26.55 -22.50
N LYS A 119 -6.12 27.12 -22.50
CA LYS A 119 -6.38 28.43 -23.12
C LYS A 119 -5.67 29.54 -22.34
N GLN A 120 -5.89 29.62 -21.03
CA GLN A 120 -5.22 30.59 -20.16
C GLN A 120 -3.72 30.33 -20.11
N SER A 121 -3.29 29.08 -20.06
CA SER A 121 -1.88 28.71 -20.09
C SER A 121 -1.17 29.27 -21.30
N LYS A 122 -1.72 29.09 -22.51
CA LYS A 122 -1.13 29.63 -23.76
C LYS A 122 -1.09 31.14 -23.77
N TYR A 123 -2.17 31.79 -23.33
CA TYR A 123 -2.21 33.26 -23.23
C TYR A 123 -1.08 33.79 -22.34
N HIS A 124 -0.93 33.25 -21.14
CA HIS A 124 0.08 33.73 -20.22
C HIS A 124 1.51 33.46 -20.68
N PHE A 125 1.80 32.32 -21.30
CA PHE A 125 3.15 32.07 -21.85
C PHE A 125 3.49 32.98 -23.03
N LEU A 126 2.52 33.36 -23.86
CA LEU A 126 2.75 34.36 -24.93
C LEU A 126 3.04 35.74 -24.34
N GLN A 127 2.22 36.19 -23.37
CA GLN A 127 2.48 37.45 -22.68
C GLN A 127 3.85 37.48 -21.98
N ALA A 128 4.22 36.37 -21.35
CA ALA A 128 5.56 36.26 -20.75
C ALA A 128 6.66 36.41 -21.81
N ALA A 129 6.55 35.72 -22.95
CA ALA A 129 7.54 35.77 -24.02
C ALA A 129 7.66 37.18 -24.63
N ASP A 130 6.52 37.87 -24.85
CA ASP A 130 6.50 39.22 -25.39
C ASP A 130 7.16 40.22 -24.41
N ILE A 131 6.89 40.11 -23.12
CA ILE A 131 7.50 40.98 -22.11
C ILE A 131 8.99 40.69 -21.97
N TYR A 132 9.41 39.38 -21.92
CA TYR A 132 10.83 39.03 -21.86
C TYR A 132 11.58 39.57 -23.09
N GLN A 133 10.98 39.54 -24.27
CA GLN A 133 11.55 40.10 -25.47
C GLN A 133 11.78 41.63 -25.33
N SER A 134 10.80 42.33 -24.72
CA SER A 134 10.88 43.82 -24.56
C SER A 134 11.96 44.28 -23.57
N ILE A 135 12.48 43.36 -22.73
CA ILE A 135 13.52 43.64 -21.73
C ILE A 135 14.84 42.89 -22.05
N ASP A 136 14.98 42.40 -23.28
CA ASP A 136 16.15 41.67 -23.76
C ASP A 136 16.53 40.45 -22.91
N ALA A 137 15.53 39.78 -22.28
CA ALA A 137 15.70 38.55 -21.51
C ALA A 137 15.55 37.33 -22.42
N GLU A 138 16.51 37.11 -23.32
CA GLU A 138 16.47 36.16 -24.41
C GLU A 138 16.24 34.70 -23.98
N GLU A 139 16.96 34.25 -22.95
CA GLU A 139 16.83 32.89 -22.43
C GLU A 139 15.42 32.64 -21.89
N GLN A 140 14.89 33.56 -21.10
CA GLN A 140 13.56 33.46 -20.49
C GLN A 140 12.46 33.55 -21.55
N GLN A 141 12.64 34.40 -22.58
CA GLN A 141 11.75 34.48 -23.74
C GLN A 141 11.66 33.11 -24.43
N ILE A 142 12.78 32.48 -24.71
CA ILE A 142 12.83 31.19 -25.40
C ILE A 142 12.20 30.09 -24.51
N LEU A 143 12.46 30.09 -23.19
CA LEU A 143 11.85 29.15 -22.26
C LEU A 143 10.33 29.30 -22.17
N ALA A 144 9.83 30.55 -22.18
CA ALA A 144 8.38 30.79 -22.22
C ALA A 144 7.75 30.25 -23.53
N ALA A 145 8.45 30.41 -24.66
CA ALA A 145 8.01 29.83 -25.92
C ALA A 145 8.06 28.29 -25.92
N VAL A 146 9.04 27.67 -25.27
CA VAL A 146 9.09 26.21 -25.07
C VAL A 146 7.90 25.74 -24.20
N ASP A 147 7.56 26.46 -23.15
CA ASP A 147 6.44 26.14 -22.27
C ASP A 147 5.08 26.32 -22.99
N TYR A 148 4.95 27.31 -23.87
CA TYR A 148 3.82 27.45 -24.76
C TYR A 148 3.65 26.19 -25.64
N ILE A 149 4.72 25.73 -26.31
CA ILE A 149 4.68 24.51 -27.13
C ILE A 149 4.41 23.26 -26.28
N HIS A 150 4.96 23.22 -25.08
CA HIS A 150 4.62 22.15 -24.15
C HIS A 150 3.11 22.12 -23.84
N THR A 151 2.47 23.30 -23.74
CA THR A 151 1.02 23.38 -23.55
C THR A 151 0.24 22.84 -24.75
N LEU A 152 0.72 23.09 -25.99
CA LEU A 152 0.16 22.46 -27.18
C LEU A 152 0.24 20.92 -27.12
N SER A 153 1.36 20.40 -26.65
CA SER A 153 1.52 18.95 -26.46
C SER A 153 0.55 18.39 -25.40
N VAL A 154 0.28 19.14 -24.31
CA VAL A 154 -0.71 18.77 -23.27
C VAL A 154 -2.14 18.79 -23.83
N GLU A 155 -2.43 19.72 -24.73
CA GLU A 155 -3.72 19.84 -25.43
C GLU A 155 -3.95 18.71 -26.45
N GLY A 156 -2.90 17.98 -26.81
CA GLY A 156 -2.94 16.88 -27.79
C GLY A 156 -2.58 17.29 -29.22
N LEU A 157 -2.16 18.53 -29.43
CA LEU A 157 -1.77 19.09 -30.74
C LEU A 157 -0.34 18.73 -31.13
N HIS A 158 0.01 17.43 -31.03
CA HIS A 158 1.36 16.93 -31.15
C HIS A 158 2.01 17.20 -32.52
N TYR A 159 1.26 17.25 -33.60
CA TYR A 159 1.79 17.58 -34.94
C TYR A 159 2.26 19.04 -35.03
N GLN A 160 1.54 19.99 -34.41
CA GLN A 160 1.94 21.40 -34.40
C GLN A 160 3.21 21.65 -33.57
N VAL A 161 3.52 20.77 -32.64
CA VAL A 161 4.75 20.84 -31.84
C VAL A 161 5.98 20.66 -32.72
N GLY A 162 5.94 19.74 -33.70
CA GLY A 162 7.08 19.41 -34.56
C GLY A 162 7.65 20.59 -35.31
N ASP A 163 6.78 21.39 -35.93
CA ASP A 163 7.18 22.54 -36.76
C ASP A 163 7.69 23.69 -35.89
N LYS A 164 6.93 24.07 -34.85
CA LYS A 164 7.25 25.21 -33.96
C LYS A 164 8.51 25.00 -33.13
N VAL A 165 8.83 23.75 -32.75
CA VAL A 165 10.03 23.46 -31.98
C VAL A 165 11.33 23.77 -32.76
N ASN A 166 11.33 23.51 -34.06
CA ASN A 166 12.53 23.75 -34.89
C ASN A 166 12.88 25.24 -34.93
N ASP A 167 11.88 26.13 -35.01
CA ASP A 167 12.05 27.58 -34.97
C ASP A 167 12.68 28.01 -33.64
N ILE A 168 12.19 27.47 -32.54
CA ILE A 168 12.73 27.76 -31.20
C ILE A 168 14.15 27.26 -31.06
N ILE A 169 14.46 26.05 -31.52
CA ILE A 169 15.82 25.50 -31.49
C ILE A 169 16.76 26.41 -32.29
N SER A 170 16.33 26.89 -33.46
CA SER A 170 17.09 27.77 -34.31
C SER A 170 17.35 29.11 -33.61
N LEU A 171 16.34 29.67 -32.95
CA LEU A 171 16.46 30.89 -32.17
C LEU A 171 17.40 30.70 -30.97
N ALA A 172 17.25 29.60 -30.21
CA ALA A 172 18.13 29.29 -29.07
C ALA A 172 19.59 29.07 -29.49
N LYS A 173 19.80 28.45 -30.65
CA LYS A 173 21.16 28.31 -31.25
C LYS A 173 21.77 29.67 -31.65
N LYS A 174 20.96 30.57 -32.19
CA LYS A 174 21.40 31.92 -32.58
C LYS A 174 21.92 32.69 -31.38
N TYR A 175 21.28 32.58 -30.24
CA TYR A 175 21.65 33.29 -29.01
C TYR A 175 22.63 32.48 -28.11
N GLY A 176 22.96 31.26 -28.47
CA GLY A 176 23.94 30.46 -27.75
C GLY A 176 23.45 29.90 -26.41
N HIS A 177 22.12 29.67 -26.24
CA HIS A 177 21.54 29.19 -24.99
C HIS A 177 21.32 27.65 -25.02
N PRO A 178 22.20 26.81 -24.43
CA PRO A 178 22.10 25.37 -24.52
C PRO A 178 20.90 24.79 -23.76
N TYR A 179 20.54 25.34 -22.58
CA TYR A 179 19.46 24.87 -21.78
C TYR A 179 18.07 24.97 -22.48
N PRO A 180 17.68 26.09 -23.06
CA PRO A 180 16.49 26.20 -23.92
C PRO A 180 16.45 25.21 -25.08
N ILE A 181 17.60 24.94 -25.76
CA ILE A 181 17.68 23.92 -26.81
C ILE A 181 17.29 22.56 -26.25
N ALA A 182 17.86 22.18 -25.11
CA ALA A 182 17.56 20.92 -24.47
C ALA A 182 16.08 20.80 -24.12
N MET A 183 15.50 21.87 -23.56
CA MET A 183 14.09 21.88 -23.16
C MET A 183 13.15 21.76 -24.38
N ALA A 184 13.46 22.43 -25.48
CA ALA A 184 12.72 22.31 -26.74
C ALA A 184 12.76 20.86 -27.29
N LEU A 185 13.94 20.24 -27.32
CA LEU A 185 14.15 18.86 -27.73
C LEU A 185 13.39 17.88 -26.83
N ILE A 186 13.35 18.13 -25.51
CA ILE A 186 12.58 17.32 -24.56
C ILE A 186 11.08 17.41 -24.86
N VAL A 187 10.56 18.59 -25.18
CA VAL A 187 9.14 18.77 -25.55
C VAL A 187 8.83 18.04 -26.87
N LYS A 188 9.72 18.13 -27.85
CA LYS A 188 9.60 17.41 -29.13
C LYS A 188 9.59 15.88 -28.90
N GLY A 189 10.55 15.36 -28.15
CA GLY A 189 10.64 13.95 -27.82
C GLY A 189 9.39 13.46 -27.05
N ARG A 190 8.84 14.26 -26.13
CA ARG A 190 7.58 13.95 -25.43
C ARG A 190 6.40 13.87 -26.39
N SER A 191 6.32 14.79 -27.35
CA SER A 191 5.28 14.80 -28.37
C SER A 191 5.35 13.54 -29.24
N GLN A 192 6.53 13.18 -29.72
CA GLN A 192 6.78 11.96 -30.48
C GLN A 192 6.43 10.70 -29.68
N TYR A 193 6.76 10.67 -28.40
CA TYR A 193 6.35 9.59 -27.50
C TYR A 193 4.81 9.42 -27.45
N LYS A 194 4.08 10.52 -27.41
CA LYS A 194 2.60 10.51 -27.41
C LYS A 194 2.04 10.04 -28.77
N LEU A 195 2.72 10.36 -29.86
CA LEU A 195 2.43 9.85 -31.20
C LEU A 195 2.87 8.39 -31.41
N LYS A 196 3.41 7.74 -30.37
CA LYS A 196 3.96 6.37 -30.40
C LYS A 196 5.20 6.21 -31.30
N GLN A 197 5.85 7.28 -31.65
CA GLN A 197 7.13 7.33 -32.38
C GLN A 197 8.29 7.22 -31.39
N TYR A 198 8.47 6.03 -30.81
CA TYR A 198 9.36 5.87 -29.65
C TYR A 198 10.84 6.01 -30.00
N GLU A 199 11.27 5.53 -31.17
CA GLU A 199 12.64 5.65 -31.66
C GLU A 199 13.02 7.14 -31.86
N ALA A 200 12.18 7.89 -32.57
CA ALA A 200 12.38 9.32 -32.76
C ALA A 200 12.36 10.08 -31.40
N SER A 201 11.50 9.67 -30.47
CA SER A 201 11.48 10.22 -29.11
C SER A 201 12.83 10.03 -28.39
N ILE A 202 13.44 8.85 -28.50
CA ILE A 202 14.74 8.54 -27.90
C ILE A 202 15.84 9.40 -28.54
N GLU A 203 15.81 9.58 -29.85
CA GLU A 203 16.76 10.42 -30.57
C GLU A 203 16.75 11.86 -30.06
N GLN A 204 15.54 12.46 -29.94
CA GLN A 204 15.41 13.83 -29.44
C GLN A 204 15.87 13.95 -27.98
N TYR A 205 15.52 12.99 -27.14
CA TYR A 205 15.98 12.99 -25.73
C TYR A 205 17.50 12.81 -25.65
N SER A 206 18.07 11.97 -26.50
CA SER A 206 19.53 11.75 -26.54
C SER A 206 20.27 12.99 -27.03
N GLU A 207 19.73 13.69 -28.03
CA GLU A 207 20.24 14.98 -28.45
C GLU A 207 20.18 16.03 -27.37
N ALA A 208 19.04 16.09 -26.61
CA ALA A 208 18.88 17.00 -25.48
C ALA A 208 19.96 16.82 -24.40
N LEU A 209 20.42 15.59 -24.16
CA LEU A 209 21.46 15.30 -23.17
C LEU A 209 22.79 15.95 -23.48
N ASN A 210 23.09 16.25 -24.77
CA ASN A 210 24.30 16.93 -25.20
C ASN A 210 24.34 18.40 -24.76
N TYR A 211 23.19 18.99 -24.47
CA TYR A 211 23.05 20.39 -24.03
C TYR A 211 22.81 20.49 -22.49
N LEU A 212 22.62 19.39 -21.78
CA LEU A 212 22.45 19.36 -20.33
C LEU A 212 23.74 18.98 -19.60
N THR A 213 24.82 19.73 -19.86
CA THR A 213 26.16 19.40 -19.36
C THR A 213 26.58 20.19 -18.12
N ASP A 214 25.93 21.33 -17.85
CA ASP A 214 26.23 22.17 -16.70
C ASP A 214 25.97 21.44 -15.35
N SER A 215 26.77 21.78 -14.34
CA SER A 215 26.69 21.23 -12.98
C SER A 215 25.56 21.80 -12.14
N ASP A 216 24.84 22.81 -12.62
CA ASP A 216 23.69 23.36 -11.94
C ASP A 216 22.65 22.29 -11.57
N TYR A 217 22.13 22.36 -10.35
CA TYR A 217 21.18 21.38 -9.83
C TYR A 217 19.95 21.19 -10.73
N LYS A 218 19.39 22.29 -11.26
CA LYS A 218 18.19 22.24 -12.12
C LYS A 218 18.50 21.53 -13.43
N ILE A 219 19.64 21.84 -14.03
CA ILE A 219 20.11 21.24 -15.31
C ILE A 219 20.40 19.75 -15.11
N GLN A 220 21.11 19.38 -14.06
CA GLN A 220 21.39 17.98 -13.76
C GLN A 220 20.11 17.18 -13.44
N LYS A 221 19.15 17.80 -12.78
CA LYS A 221 17.86 17.18 -12.54
C LYS A 221 17.09 16.90 -13.84
N GLU A 222 17.02 17.86 -14.76
CA GLU A 222 16.43 17.65 -16.10
C GLU A 222 17.18 16.59 -16.90
N ARG A 223 18.52 16.55 -16.78
CA ARG A 223 19.35 15.48 -17.37
C ARG A 223 18.90 14.10 -16.88
N ALA A 224 18.77 13.92 -15.58
CA ALA A 224 18.34 12.66 -14.98
C ALA A 224 16.88 12.29 -15.37
N GLU A 225 15.99 13.28 -15.39
CA GLU A 225 14.61 13.08 -15.86
C GLU A 225 14.56 12.70 -17.34
N THR A 226 15.47 13.24 -18.16
CA THR A 226 15.59 12.90 -19.58
C THR A 226 16.04 11.45 -19.77
N PHE A 227 17.00 10.95 -19.00
CA PHE A 227 17.34 9.52 -18.99
C PHE A 227 16.14 8.65 -18.60
N THR A 228 15.32 9.12 -17.64
CA THR A 228 14.10 8.41 -17.25
C THR A 228 13.10 8.33 -18.41
N LYS A 229 12.94 9.42 -19.19
CA LYS A 229 12.06 9.46 -20.38
C LYS A 229 12.56 8.51 -21.47
N ILE A 230 13.88 8.42 -21.67
CA ILE A 230 14.52 7.45 -22.57
C ILE A 230 14.19 6.02 -22.13
N ALA A 231 14.32 5.72 -20.83
CA ALA A 231 13.98 4.40 -20.29
C ALA A 231 12.50 4.05 -20.52
N GLU A 232 11.59 5.00 -20.36
CA GLU A 232 10.17 4.82 -20.65
C GLU A 232 9.91 4.55 -22.14
N SER A 233 10.63 5.22 -23.03
CA SER A 233 10.54 4.98 -24.47
C SER A 233 11.05 3.58 -24.84
N TYR A 234 12.19 3.15 -24.29
CA TYR A 234 12.68 1.77 -24.44
C TYR A 234 11.70 0.73 -23.87
N LYS A 235 11.00 1.06 -22.80
CA LYS A 235 9.97 0.18 -22.23
C LYS A 235 8.83 -0.07 -23.23
N ARG A 236 8.44 0.95 -24.00
CA ARG A 236 7.42 0.82 -25.07
C ARG A 236 7.91 -0.01 -26.25
N LEU A 237 9.18 0.11 -26.58
CA LEU A 237 9.84 -0.68 -27.62
C LEU A 237 10.16 -2.12 -27.17
N LYS A 238 9.91 -2.45 -25.91
CA LYS A 238 10.28 -3.74 -25.30
C LYS A 238 11.80 -4.04 -25.38
N ALA A 239 12.65 -3.02 -25.51
CA ALA A 239 14.10 -3.12 -25.57
C ALA A 239 14.69 -3.31 -24.15
N ARG A 240 14.42 -4.47 -23.55
CA ARG A 240 14.66 -4.77 -22.13
C ARG A 240 16.07 -4.40 -21.60
N PRO A 241 17.19 -4.72 -22.27
CA PRO A 241 18.52 -4.37 -21.76
C PRO A 241 18.75 -2.86 -21.65
N LEU A 242 18.23 -2.09 -22.63
CA LEU A 242 18.44 -0.64 -22.71
C LEU A 242 17.65 0.14 -21.66
N ILE A 243 16.54 -0.42 -21.18
CA ILE A 243 15.74 0.18 -20.09
C ILE A 243 16.60 0.31 -18.83
N GLY A 244 17.30 -0.76 -18.45
CA GLY A 244 18.14 -0.80 -17.26
C GLY A 244 19.31 0.18 -17.35
N THR A 245 19.95 0.28 -18.51
CA THR A 245 21.04 1.21 -18.73
C THR A 245 20.60 2.66 -18.56
N ALA A 246 19.49 3.05 -19.18
CA ALA A 246 18.97 4.41 -19.06
C ALA A 246 18.58 4.77 -17.61
N TYR A 247 17.92 3.87 -16.88
CA TYR A 247 17.64 4.12 -15.46
C TYR A 247 18.89 4.17 -14.58
N LYS A 248 19.93 3.38 -14.89
CA LYS A 248 21.22 3.46 -14.16
C LYS A 248 21.89 4.82 -14.38
N SER A 249 21.87 5.33 -15.62
CA SER A 249 22.36 6.68 -15.91
C SER A 249 21.56 7.76 -15.16
N ALA A 250 20.23 7.64 -15.09
CA ALA A 250 19.41 8.54 -14.28
C ALA A 250 19.78 8.47 -12.79
N LEU A 251 19.95 7.25 -12.25
CA LEU A 251 20.28 7.03 -10.84
C LEU A 251 21.64 7.64 -10.49
N ASP A 252 22.64 7.51 -11.36
CA ASP A 252 23.97 8.10 -11.16
C ASP A 252 23.88 9.63 -11.01
N VAL A 253 23.13 10.29 -11.89
CA VAL A 253 22.94 11.72 -11.83
C VAL A 253 22.17 12.13 -10.58
N TYR A 254 21.04 11.44 -10.25
CA TYR A 254 20.27 11.73 -9.04
C TYR A 254 21.10 11.53 -7.76
N THR A 255 22.00 10.55 -7.77
CA THR A 255 22.91 10.32 -6.65
C THR A 255 23.89 11.48 -6.48
N LYS A 256 24.47 11.98 -7.58
CA LYS A 256 25.38 13.13 -7.55
C LYS A 256 24.72 14.40 -7.02
N ILE A 257 23.48 14.67 -7.42
CA ILE A 257 22.73 15.85 -6.98
C ILE A 257 21.96 15.61 -5.66
N GLN A 258 22.07 14.44 -5.05
CA GLN A 258 21.43 14.04 -3.81
C GLN A 258 19.88 14.17 -3.80
N ASP A 259 19.23 14.03 -4.97
CA ASP A 259 17.76 13.98 -5.04
C ASP A 259 17.26 12.61 -4.57
N ARG A 260 17.17 12.44 -3.24
CA ARG A 260 16.79 11.20 -2.59
C ARG A 260 15.42 10.67 -3.06
N LYS A 261 14.48 11.57 -3.33
CA LYS A 261 13.12 11.17 -3.78
C LYS A 261 13.16 10.53 -5.17
N SER A 262 13.89 11.14 -6.11
CA SER A 262 14.05 10.61 -7.47
C SER A 262 14.95 9.37 -7.49
N MET A 263 16.00 9.32 -6.65
CA MET A 263 16.80 8.10 -6.45
C MET A 263 15.93 6.91 -6.08
N ALA A 264 15.09 7.05 -5.05
CA ALA A 264 14.26 5.96 -4.57
C ALA A 264 13.24 5.50 -5.63
N ARG A 265 12.67 6.42 -6.40
CA ARG A 265 11.77 6.09 -7.52
C ARG A 265 12.49 5.33 -8.63
N THR A 266 13.70 5.76 -8.97
CA THR A 266 14.52 5.13 -10.00
C THR A 266 14.98 3.73 -9.57
N LEU A 267 15.34 3.55 -8.30
CA LEU A 267 15.65 2.23 -7.72
C LEU A 267 14.45 1.27 -7.81
N ASN A 268 13.24 1.75 -7.57
CA ASN A 268 12.03 0.94 -7.76
C ASN A 268 11.82 0.54 -9.22
N ALA A 269 12.08 1.45 -10.17
CA ALA A 269 11.99 1.16 -11.59
C ALA A 269 13.07 0.13 -12.00
N LEU A 270 14.29 0.27 -11.53
CA LEU A 270 15.38 -0.70 -11.74
C LEU A 270 15.05 -2.07 -11.16
N SER A 271 14.47 -2.13 -9.96
CA SER A 271 13.99 -3.38 -9.38
C SER A 271 12.97 -4.08 -10.29
N GLU A 272 12.01 -3.34 -10.86
CA GLU A 272 11.05 -3.89 -11.82
C GLU A 272 11.75 -4.44 -13.08
N VAL A 273 12.72 -3.72 -13.62
CA VAL A 273 13.49 -4.13 -14.80
C VAL A 273 14.27 -5.41 -14.52
N GLU A 274 15.05 -5.44 -13.45
CA GLU A 274 15.89 -6.60 -13.09
C GLU A 274 15.03 -7.84 -12.75
N ARG A 275 13.88 -7.64 -12.11
CA ARG A 275 12.90 -8.72 -11.87
C ARG A 275 12.39 -9.31 -13.20
N ASN A 276 12.09 -8.46 -14.18
CA ASN A 276 11.62 -8.89 -15.49
C ASN A 276 12.72 -9.60 -16.31
N LEU A 277 13.99 -9.32 -16.00
CA LEU A 277 15.16 -10.04 -16.50
C LEU A 277 15.48 -11.30 -15.67
N LYS A 278 14.69 -11.62 -14.66
CA LYS A 278 14.87 -12.73 -13.70
C LYS A 278 16.11 -12.57 -12.80
N ASN A 279 16.72 -11.39 -12.73
CA ASN A 279 17.84 -11.06 -11.85
C ASN A 279 17.34 -10.71 -10.44
N TYR A 280 16.69 -11.67 -9.78
CA TYR A 280 15.96 -11.44 -8.53
C TYR A 280 16.79 -10.89 -7.38
N LYS A 281 18.05 -11.32 -7.26
CA LYS A 281 18.97 -10.82 -6.24
C LYS A 281 19.23 -9.32 -6.39
N VAL A 282 19.48 -8.86 -7.60
CA VAL A 282 19.72 -7.45 -7.91
C VAL A 282 18.43 -6.64 -7.75
N ALA A 283 17.30 -7.19 -8.22
CA ALA A 283 16.00 -6.56 -8.07
C ALA A 283 15.65 -6.33 -6.59
N LEU A 284 15.95 -7.30 -5.74
CA LEU A 284 15.73 -7.20 -4.29
C LEU A 284 16.60 -6.12 -3.66
N ASP A 285 17.90 -6.07 -4.02
CA ASP A 285 18.83 -5.03 -3.52
C ASP A 285 18.31 -3.63 -3.84
N TYR A 286 17.89 -3.38 -5.08
CA TYR A 286 17.30 -2.11 -5.47
C TYR A 286 16.01 -1.78 -4.68
N SER A 287 15.14 -2.75 -4.48
CA SER A 287 13.92 -2.53 -3.68
C SER A 287 14.24 -2.18 -2.23
N LEU A 288 15.18 -2.88 -1.59
CA LEU A 288 15.56 -2.65 -0.20
C LEU A 288 16.23 -1.28 -0.02
N LYS A 289 17.12 -0.87 -0.94
CA LYS A 289 17.70 0.47 -0.96
C LYS A 289 16.62 1.56 -1.13
N SER A 290 15.64 1.31 -1.98
CA SER A 290 14.52 2.24 -2.12
C SER A 290 13.69 2.35 -0.84
N ILE A 291 13.40 1.24 -0.15
CA ILE A 291 12.68 1.22 1.13
C ILE A 291 13.41 2.06 2.17
N GLU A 292 14.73 1.88 2.29
CA GLU A 292 15.56 2.64 3.22
C GLU A 292 15.46 4.15 2.96
N ILE A 293 15.65 4.59 1.72
CA ILE A 293 15.56 6.00 1.34
C ILE A 293 14.14 6.53 1.60
N GLN A 294 13.10 5.80 1.22
CA GLN A 294 11.71 6.25 1.39
C GLN A 294 11.32 6.44 2.86
N ARG A 295 11.87 5.63 3.75
CA ARG A 295 11.71 5.81 5.20
C ARG A 295 12.36 7.11 5.69
N THR A 296 13.57 7.42 5.21
CA THR A 296 14.29 8.64 5.65
C THR A 296 13.67 9.94 5.15
N ILE A 297 13.05 9.93 3.96
CA ILE A 297 12.40 11.12 3.39
C ILE A 297 10.92 11.25 3.75
N ASN A 298 10.39 10.31 4.55
CA ASN A 298 8.99 10.26 4.97
C ASN A 298 7.99 10.34 3.79
N ASP A 299 8.25 9.58 2.70
CA ASP A 299 7.33 9.43 1.57
C ASP A 299 6.53 8.11 1.71
N PRO A 300 5.35 8.11 2.34
CA PRO A 300 4.61 6.89 2.60
C PRO A 300 4.11 6.19 1.32
N ILE A 301 3.76 6.95 0.28
CA ILE A 301 3.35 6.35 -1.01
C ILE A 301 4.54 5.68 -1.69
N GLY A 302 5.70 6.34 -1.69
CA GLY A 302 6.93 5.76 -2.20
C GLY A 302 7.34 4.51 -1.44
N LEU A 303 7.26 4.55 -0.11
CA LEU A 303 7.54 3.41 0.76
C LEU A 303 6.62 2.22 0.42
N ALA A 304 5.31 2.45 0.31
CA ALA A 304 4.36 1.39 -0.03
C ALA A 304 4.67 0.76 -1.40
N LYS A 305 5.05 1.56 -2.40
CA LYS A 305 5.48 1.05 -3.72
C LYS A 305 6.74 0.19 -3.61
N ALA A 306 7.74 0.63 -2.85
CA ALA A 306 8.99 -0.10 -2.67
C ALA A 306 8.76 -1.42 -1.92
N LEU A 307 7.96 -1.41 -0.85
CA LEU A 307 7.56 -2.60 -0.12
C LEU A 307 6.83 -3.61 -1.03
N SER A 308 5.85 -3.13 -1.82
CA SER A 308 5.17 -3.99 -2.80
C SER A 308 6.14 -4.54 -3.84
N GLY A 309 7.10 -3.74 -4.32
CA GLY A 309 8.16 -4.19 -5.23
C GLY A 309 8.98 -5.35 -4.65
N ALA A 310 9.48 -5.20 -3.42
CA ALA A 310 10.21 -6.25 -2.72
C ALA A 310 9.36 -7.51 -2.51
N GLY A 311 8.10 -7.34 -2.10
CA GLY A 311 7.15 -8.44 -1.94
C GLY A 311 6.94 -9.22 -3.24
N ILE A 312 6.82 -8.54 -4.38
CA ILE A 312 6.71 -9.21 -5.70
C ILE A 312 7.97 -10.01 -6.00
N VAL A 313 9.17 -9.45 -5.73
CA VAL A 313 10.43 -10.17 -5.95
C VAL A 313 10.50 -11.43 -5.09
N TYR A 314 10.16 -11.35 -3.79
CA TYR A 314 10.11 -12.51 -2.90
C TYR A 314 9.12 -13.58 -3.36
N ARG A 315 7.98 -13.19 -3.93
CA ARG A 315 7.02 -14.12 -4.53
C ARG A 315 7.62 -14.88 -5.71
N PHE A 316 8.38 -14.20 -6.58
CA PHE A 316 9.05 -14.85 -7.72
C PHE A 316 10.18 -15.80 -7.30
N ILE A 317 10.79 -15.57 -6.14
CA ILE A 317 11.82 -16.44 -5.57
C ILE A 317 11.17 -17.64 -4.84
N GLY A 318 9.84 -17.63 -4.62
CA GLY A 318 9.13 -18.65 -3.84
C GLY A 318 9.16 -18.43 -2.32
N LEU A 319 9.74 -17.32 -1.84
CA LEU A 319 9.77 -16.97 -0.42
C LEU A 319 8.47 -16.28 0.00
N TYR A 320 7.37 -17.05 0.00
CA TYR A 320 6.01 -16.54 0.20
C TYR A 320 5.80 -15.87 1.55
N GLU A 321 6.45 -16.37 2.61
CA GLU A 321 6.44 -15.77 3.94
C GLU A 321 6.94 -14.31 3.92
N LYS A 322 8.12 -14.10 3.37
CA LYS A 322 8.70 -12.76 3.23
C LYS A 322 7.86 -11.89 2.29
N SER A 323 7.38 -12.48 1.21
CA SER A 323 6.49 -11.79 0.27
C SER A 323 5.25 -11.24 0.97
N LEU A 324 4.55 -12.08 1.74
CA LEU A 324 3.37 -11.66 2.53
C LEU A 324 3.73 -10.56 3.53
N SER A 325 4.84 -10.67 4.24
CA SER A 325 5.29 -9.64 5.20
C SER A 325 5.39 -8.27 4.54
N PHE A 326 6.08 -8.18 3.40
CA PHE A 326 6.25 -6.94 2.67
C PHE A 326 4.94 -6.43 2.05
N MET A 327 4.09 -7.35 1.54
CA MET A 327 2.78 -7.00 0.98
C MET A 327 1.83 -6.45 2.04
N TYR A 328 1.78 -7.06 3.23
CA TYR A 328 0.96 -6.57 4.34
C TYR A 328 1.38 -5.16 4.78
N GLN A 329 2.69 -4.90 4.91
CA GLN A 329 3.19 -3.56 5.24
C GLN A 329 2.76 -2.54 4.17
N SER A 330 2.94 -2.87 2.88
CA SER A 330 2.52 -2.01 1.78
C SER A 330 1.00 -1.77 1.79
N HIS A 331 0.21 -2.84 1.97
CA HIS A 331 -1.25 -2.78 2.00
C HIS A 331 -1.76 -1.89 3.13
N LEU A 332 -1.14 -2.00 4.32
CA LEU A 332 -1.50 -1.18 5.49
C LEU A 332 -1.26 0.31 5.22
N VAL A 333 -0.11 0.66 4.65
CA VAL A 333 0.21 2.06 4.29
C VAL A 333 -0.80 2.60 3.27
N TYR A 334 -1.12 1.85 2.21
CA TYR A 334 -2.13 2.30 1.24
C TYR A 334 -3.52 2.44 1.85
N LYS A 335 -3.86 1.60 2.83
CA LYS A 335 -5.13 1.68 3.55
C LYS A 335 -5.21 2.94 4.41
N GLN A 336 -4.16 3.25 5.15
CA GLN A 336 -4.06 4.48 5.96
C GLN A 336 -4.20 5.74 5.10
N LEU A 337 -3.66 5.70 3.88
CA LEU A 337 -3.71 6.82 2.93
C LEU A 337 -4.98 6.85 2.07
N ASN A 338 -5.92 5.93 2.24
CA ASN A 338 -7.09 5.76 1.37
C ASN A 338 -6.72 5.67 -0.13
N HIS A 339 -5.55 5.10 -0.45
CA HIS A 339 -5.03 5.05 -1.81
C HIS A 339 -5.55 3.82 -2.56
N THR A 340 -6.75 3.94 -3.13
CA THR A 340 -7.51 2.83 -3.74
C THR A 340 -6.73 2.02 -4.78
N LYS A 341 -6.00 2.68 -5.70
CA LYS A 341 -5.17 1.99 -6.72
C LYS A 341 -4.07 1.11 -6.09
N GLY A 342 -3.45 1.60 -5.04
CA GLY A 342 -2.43 0.84 -4.31
C GLY A 342 -3.03 -0.34 -3.55
N LEU A 343 -4.18 -0.13 -2.91
CA LEU A 343 -4.92 -1.20 -2.25
C LEU A 343 -5.29 -2.32 -3.22
N ALA A 344 -5.90 -1.99 -4.36
CA ALA A 344 -6.25 -2.97 -5.38
C ALA A 344 -5.03 -3.79 -5.83
N LYS A 345 -3.90 -3.11 -6.11
CA LYS A 345 -2.68 -3.76 -6.55
C LYS A 345 -2.10 -4.71 -5.49
N THR A 346 -2.03 -4.27 -4.23
CA THR A 346 -1.51 -5.12 -3.15
C THR A 346 -2.47 -6.26 -2.84
N SER A 347 -3.78 -6.04 -2.82
CA SER A 347 -4.78 -7.10 -2.67
C SER A 347 -4.64 -8.16 -3.76
N ASN A 348 -4.53 -7.75 -5.02
CA ASN A 348 -4.33 -8.68 -6.13
C ASN A 348 -3.02 -9.50 -5.97
N GLN A 349 -1.92 -8.88 -5.54
CA GLN A 349 -0.66 -9.60 -5.29
C GLN A 349 -0.77 -10.57 -4.10
N MET A 350 -1.50 -10.21 -3.05
CA MET A 350 -1.77 -11.10 -1.92
C MET A 350 -2.64 -12.28 -2.35
N GLY A 351 -3.68 -12.02 -3.15
CA GLY A 351 -4.47 -13.08 -3.77
C GLY A 351 -3.61 -14.07 -4.55
N LEU A 352 -2.66 -13.58 -5.38
CA LEU A 352 -1.72 -14.44 -6.12
C LEU A 352 -0.85 -15.31 -5.21
N ILE A 353 -0.42 -14.78 -4.06
CA ILE A 353 0.36 -15.56 -3.09
C ILE A 353 -0.51 -16.63 -2.45
N TYR A 354 -1.73 -16.29 -2.02
CA TYR A 354 -2.66 -17.24 -1.42
C TYR A 354 -3.11 -18.32 -2.39
N THR A 355 -3.29 -18.00 -3.68
CA THR A 355 -3.54 -19.01 -4.73
C THR A 355 -2.36 -20.01 -4.80
N ARG A 356 -1.11 -19.53 -4.72
CA ARG A 356 0.07 -20.42 -4.70
C ARG A 356 0.19 -21.25 -3.43
N LEU A 357 -0.38 -20.79 -2.34
CA LEU A 357 -0.46 -21.50 -1.07
C LEU A 357 -1.65 -22.47 -1.01
N HIS A 358 -2.47 -22.55 -2.04
CA HIS A 358 -3.74 -23.29 -2.10
C HIS A 358 -4.76 -22.87 -1.02
N GLU A 359 -4.65 -21.60 -0.54
CA GLU A 359 -5.60 -20.97 0.38
C GLU A 359 -6.65 -20.20 -0.43
N TYR A 360 -7.50 -20.93 -1.14
CA TYR A 360 -8.41 -20.36 -2.15
C TYR A 360 -9.44 -19.38 -1.57
N GLU A 361 -9.95 -19.63 -0.37
CA GLU A 361 -10.90 -18.72 0.26
C GLU A 361 -10.26 -17.37 0.59
N LEU A 362 -9.03 -17.39 1.10
CA LEU A 362 -8.27 -16.15 1.31
C LEU A 362 -7.94 -15.46 -0.01
N ALA A 363 -7.54 -16.22 -1.02
CA ALA A 363 -7.29 -15.68 -2.35
C ALA A 363 -8.54 -15.00 -2.92
N LYS A 364 -9.71 -15.68 -2.88
CA LYS A 364 -11.01 -15.13 -3.29
C LYS A 364 -11.31 -13.82 -2.55
N SER A 365 -11.10 -13.78 -1.23
CA SER A 365 -11.35 -12.58 -0.42
C SER A 365 -10.54 -11.37 -0.89
N PHE A 366 -9.24 -11.57 -1.17
CA PHE A 366 -8.35 -10.49 -1.64
C PHE A 366 -8.63 -10.06 -3.09
N TYR A 367 -8.96 -10.98 -3.99
CA TYR A 367 -9.38 -10.61 -5.34
C TYR A 367 -10.71 -9.87 -5.35
N ASN A 368 -11.67 -10.28 -4.52
CA ASN A 368 -12.97 -9.61 -4.37
C ASN A 368 -12.81 -8.17 -3.87
N LEU A 369 -11.84 -7.88 -3.00
CA LEU A 369 -11.51 -6.49 -2.64
C LEU A 369 -11.13 -5.65 -3.88
N THR A 370 -10.50 -6.26 -4.88
CA THR A 370 -10.11 -5.56 -6.10
C THR A 370 -11.29 -5.36 -7.07
N ILE A 371 -12.09 -6.41 -7.30
CA ILE A 371 -13.18 -6.35 -8.30
C ILE A 371 -14.39 -5.56 -7.84
N ASN A 372 -14.58 -5.40 -6.53
CA ASN A 372 -15.67 -4.63 -5.93
C ASN A 372 -15.39 -3.12 -5.84
N LEU A 373 -14.18 -2.68 -6.20
CA LEU A 373 -13.86 -1.26 -6.30
C LEU A 373 -14.44 -0.67 -7.59
N PRO A 374 -14.79 0.64 -7.61
CA PRO A 374 -15.20 1.32 -8.82
C PRO A 374 -14.14 1.20 -9.93
N GLU A 375 -14.54 0.83 -11.14
CA GLU A 375 -13.62 0.56 -12.25
C GLU A 375 -12.68 1.72 -12.58
N ASN A 376 -13.17 2.97 -12.44
CA ASN A 376 -12.36 4.17 -12.64
C ASN A 376 -11.29 4.40 -11.58
N GLN A 377 -11.37 3.69 -10.45
CA GLN A 377 -10.42 3.76 -9.34
C GLN A 377 -9.42 2.61 -9.32
N VAL A 378 -9.55 1.63 -10.22
CA VAL A 378 -8.66 0.47 -10.33
C VAL A 378 -7.92 0.51 -11.66
N GLU A 379 -6.66 0.12 -11.67
CA GLU A 379 -5.94 -0.09 -12.93
C GLU A 379 -6.57 -1.27 -13.68
N THR A 380 -6.92 -1.04 -14.94
CA THR A 380 -7.62 -2.03 -15.77
C THR A 380 -6.89 -3.37 -15.85
N LYS A 381 -5.55 -3.35 -15.88
CA LYS A 381 -4.73 -4.59 -15.82
C LYS A 381 -4.86 -5.32 -14.48
N THR A 382 -4.94 -4.59 -13.37
CA THR A 382 -5.10 -5.17 -12.03
C THR A 382 -6.46 -5.83 -11.91
N LEU A 383 -7.52 -5.17 -12.41
CA LEU A 383 -8.87 -5.72 -12.48
C LEU A 383 -8.92 -7.01 -13.33
N ALA A 384 -8.37 -6.96 -14.55
CA ALA A 384 -8.35 -8.13 -15.43
C ALA A 384 -7.56 -9.30 -14.84
N SER A 385 -6.45 -9.01 -14.15
CA SER A 385 -5.68 -10.05 -13.43
C SER A 385 -6.49 -10.68 -12.30
N ALA A 386 -7.21 -9.90 -11.49
CA ALA A 386 -8.05 -10.42 -10.41
C ALA A 386 -9.18 -11.30 -10.97
N LEU A 387 -9.86 -10.84 -12.01
CA LEU A 387 -10.91 -11.60 -12.69
C LEU A 387 -10.40 -12.92 -13.25
N ARG A 388 -9.22 -12.91 -13.89
CA ARG A 388 -8.59 -14.11 -14.44
C ARG A 388 -8.27 -15.15 -13.35
N GLU A 389 -7.66 -14.70 -12.26
CA GLU A 389 -7.29 -15.61 -11.17
C GLU A 389 -8.52 -16.16 -10.43
N LEU A 390 -9.56 -15.34 -10.25
CA LEU A 390 -10.84 -15.82 -9.72
C LEU A 390 -11.45 -16.89 -10.63
N ALA A 391 -11.44 -16.68 -11.95
CA ALA A 391 -11.94 -17.66 -12.90
C ALA A 391 -11.16 -19.00 -12.79
N VAL A 392 -9.85 -18.96 -12.58
CA VAL A 392 -9.05 -20.18 -12.36
C VAL A 392 -9.47 -20.88 -11.08
N ILE A 393 -9.71 -20.15 -9.99
CA ILE A 393 -10.18 -20.76 -8.74
C ILE A 393 -11.60 -21.33 -8.90
N ASP A 394 -12.48 -20.65 -9.65
CA ASP A 394 -13.83 -21.15 -9.90
C ASP A 394 -13.80 -22.44 -10.77
N ILE A 395 -12.85 -22.56 -11.71
CA ILE A 395 -12.63 -23.82 -12.47
C ILE A 395 -12.24 -24.95 -11.51
N GLU A 396 -11.30 -24.71 -10.60
CA GLU A 396 -10.89 -25.70 -9.58
C GLU A 396 -12.05 -26.09 -8.64
N SER A 397 -13.05 -25.20 -8.49
CA SER A 397 -14.27 -25.43 -7.72
C SER A 397 -15.43 -25.97 -8.57
N GLU A 398 -15.20 -26.27 -9.86
CA GLU A 398 -16.19 -26.74 -10.84
C GLU A 398 -17.32 -25.71 -11.13
N GLU A 399 -17.12 -24.43 -10.75
CA GLU A 399 -18.07 -23.33 -10.98
C GLU A 399 -17.88 -22.73 -12.39
N TYR A 400 -18.05 -23.54 -13.44
CA TYR A 400 -17.68 -23.19 -14.83
C TYR A 400 -18.38 -21.95 -15.38
N GLU A 401 -19.67 -21.73 -15.07
CA GLU A 401 -20.41 -20.56 -15.54
C GLU A 401 -19.91 -19.26 -14.88
N ALA A 402 -19.61 -19.32 -13.59
CA ALA A 402 -19.02 -18.18 -12.88
C ALA A 402 -17.60 -17.87 -13.41
N ALA A 403 -16.81 -18.91 -13.67
CA ALA A 403 -15.50 -18.82 -14.30
C ALA A 403 -15.57 -18.17 -15.68
N LYS A 404 -16.50 -18.63 -16.53
CA LYS A 404 -16.72 -18.12 -17.89
C LYS A 404 -17.05 -16.64 -17.93
N GLN A 405 -17.96 -16.17 -17.07
CA GLN A 405 -18.30 -14.75 -16.98
C GLN A 405 -17.07 -13.89 -16.62
N LYS A 406 -16.30 -14.30 -15.62
CA LYS A 406 -15.11 -13.55 -15.17
C LYS A 406 -14.00 -13.56 -16.22
N ILE A 407 -13.71 -14.72 -16.83
CA ILE A 407 -12.62 -14.81 -17.79
C ILE A 407 -12.92 -14.10 -19.11
N LEU A 408 -14.17 -14.11 -19.58
CA LEU A 408 -14.58 -13.37 -20.77
C LEU A 408 -14.44 -11.85 -20.55
N ARG A 409 -14.79 -11.36 -19.36
CA ARG A 409 -14.57 -9.95 -19.00
C ARG A 409 -13.08 -9.61 -18.98
N ALA A 410 -12.23 -10.44 -18.40
CA ALA A 410 -10.78 -10.24 -18.39
C ALA A 410 -10.20 -10.28 -19.81
N HIS A 411 -10.65 -11.24 -20.63
CA HIS A 411 -10.24 -11.38 -22.04
C HIS A 411 -10.54 -10.14 -22.85
N LYS A 412 -11.76 -9.61 -22.76
CA LYS A 412 -12.19 -8.39 -23.45
C LYS A 412 -11.35 -7.18 -23.02
N ILE A 413 -10.97 -7.10 -21.75
CA ILE A 413 -10.09 -6.02 -21.24
C ILE A 413 -8.71 -6.11 -21.90
N TYR A 414 -8.08 -7.30 -21.91
CA TYR A 414 -6.76 -7.48 -22.51
C TYR A 414 -6.76 -7.26 -24.02
N GLN A 415 -7.79 -7.71 -24.71
CA GLN A 415 -7.99 -7.49 -26.14
C GLN A 415 -8.07 -5.99 -26.46
N LYS A 416 -8.89 -5.23 -25.72
CA LYS A 416 -9.02 -3.77 -25.89
C LYS A 416 -7.71 -3.03 -25.65
N GLN A 417 -6.83 -3.56 -24.81
CA GLN A 417 -5.53 -2.97 -24.50
C GLN A 417 -4.41 -3.42 -25.44
N GLY A 418 -4.67 -4.36 -26.35
CA GLY A 418 -3.65 -4.94 -27.24
C GLY A 418 -2.59 -5.75 -26.48
N GLU A 419 -2.95 -6.35 -25.34
CA GLU A 419 -2.05 -7.15 -24.49
C GLU A 419 -2.08 -8.62 -24.95
N GLU A 420 -1.53 -8.91 -26.15
CA GLU A 420 -1.59 -10.21 -26.82
C GLU A 420 -1.18 -11.39 -25.95
N LEU A 421 -0.16 -11.24 -25.09
CA LEU A 421 0.25 -12.29 -24.17
C LEU A 421 -0.86 -12.66 -23.18
N TYR A 422 -1.48 -11.66 -22.55
CA TYR A 422 -2.57 -11.90 -21.59
C TYR A 422 -3.86 -12.34 -22.29
N GLU A 423 -4.09 -11.87 -23.52
CA GLU A 423 -5.17 -12.38 -24.38
C GLU A 423 -4.97 -13.88 -24.69
N SER A 424 -3.75 -14.30 -25.00
CA SER A 424 -3.40 -15.70 -25.17
C SER A 424 -3.70 -16.53 -23.90
N ILE A 425 -3.29 -16.03 -22.73
CA ILE A 425 -3.52 -16.72 -21.46
C ILE A 425 -5.02 -16.91 -21.21
N THR A 426 -5.81 -15.83 -21.39
CA THR A 426 -7.25 -15.92 -21.16
C THR A 426 -7.97 -16.76 -22.19
N ALA A 427 -7.53 -16.76 -23.47
CA ALA A 427 -8.04 -17.64 -24.48
C ALA A 427 -7.83 -19.11 -24.11
N ARG A 428 -6.65 -19.48 -23.61
CA ARG A 428 -6.40 -20.84 -23.12
C ARG A 428 -7.37 -21.22 -21.98
N ILE A 429 -7.52 -20.35 -20.98
CA ILE A 429 -8.42 -20.61 -19.84
C ILE A 429 -9.87 -20.76 -20.31
N ILE A 430 -10.29 -20.00 -21.32
CA ILE A 430 -11.62 -20.19 -21.94
C ILE A 430 -11.69 -21.59 -22.61
N GLY A 431 -10.64 -22.02 -23.28
CA GLY A 431 -10.53 -23.37 -23.82
C GLY A 431 -10.64 -24.45 -22.75
N ASP A 432 -9.96 -24.26 -21.61
CA ASP A 432 -10.02 -25.18 -20.46
C ASP A 432 -11.46 -25.31 -19.90
N ILE A 433 -12.23 -24.20 -19.87
CA ILE A 433 -13.65 -24.24 -19.46
C ILE A 433 -14.51 -25.02 -20.45
N PHE A 434 -14.36 -24.78 -21.74
CA PHE A 434 -15.12 -25.50 -22.75
C PHE A 434 -14.76 -26.99 -22.75
N TYR A 435 -13.49 -27.34 -22.58
CA TYR A 435 -13.05 -28.72 -22.43
C TYR A 435 -13.70 -29.39 -21.22
N ALA A 436 -13.72 -28.73 -20.06
CA ALA A 436 -14.39 -29.24 -18.86
C ALA A 436 -15.91 -29.36 -19.00
N GLN A 437 -16.52 -28.60 -19.91
CA GLN A 437 -17.95 -28.70 -20.29
C GLN A 437 -18.21 -29.66 -21.42
N HIS A 438 -17.22 -30.43 -21.90
CA HIS A 438 -17.29 -31.36 -23.01
C HIS A 438 -17.67 -30.74 -24.38
N ASP A 439 -17.34 -29.42 -24.54
CA ASP A 439 -17.46 -28.70 -25.82
C ASP A 439 -16.09 -28.66 -26.52
N ASP A 440 -15.71 -29.77 -27.08
CA ASP A 440 -14.40 -29.97 -27.72
C ASP A 440 -14.15 -29.04 -28.89
N GLU A 441 -15.20 -28.70 -29.66
CA GLU A 441 -15.04 -27.82 -30.82
C GLU A 441 -14.69 -26.41 -30.39
N ALA A 442 -15.41 -25.89 -29.42
CA ALA A 442 -15.10 -24.58 -28.86
C ALA A 442 -13.71 -24.56 -28.16
N ALA A 443 -13.36 -25.62 -27.43
CA ALA A 443 -12.07 -25.76 -26.80
C ALA A 443 -10.90 -25.65 -27.79
N ILE A 444 -10.97 -26.41 -28.88
CA ILE A 444 -9.96 -26.39 -29.97
C ILE A 444 -9.84 -25.00 -30.60
N ILE A 445 -10.94 -24.31 -30.83
CA ILE A 445 -10.92 -22.94 -31.39
C ILE A 445 -10.14 -22.01 -30.48
N PHE A 446 -10.41 -22.03 -29.17
CA PHE A 446 -9.75 -21.16 -28.23
C PHE A 446 -8.30 -21.53 -27.97
N TYR A 447 -7.93 -22.81 -27.96
CA TYR A 447 -6.53 -23.25 -27.88
C TYR A 447 -5.73 -22.83 -29.12
N LYS A 448 -6.29 -22.96 -30.34
CA LYS A 448 -5.68 -22.45 -31.57
C LYS A 448 -5.48 -20.93 -31.54
N ARG A 449 -6.48 -20.19 -31.04
CA ARG A 449 -6.36 -18.73 -30.85
C ARG A 449 -5.24 -18.39 -29.85
N SER A 450 -5.20 -19.12 -28.73
CA SER A 450 -4.15 -18.94 -27.72
C SER A 450 -2.76 -19.18 -28.31
N LEU A 451 -2.58 -20.27 -29.06
CA LEU A 451 -1.32 -20.62 -29.72
C LEU A 451 -0.88 -19.55 -30.72
N THR A 452 -1.81 -19.05 -31.54
CA THR A 452 -1.53 -18.00 -32.51
C THR A 452 -0.99 -16.75 -31.84
N LEU A 453 -1.60 -16.32 -30.74
CA LEU A 453 -1.16 -15.15 -29.96
C LEU A 453 0.16 -15.40 -29.25
N ALA A 454 0.36 -16.58 -28.68
CA ALA A 454 1.61 -16.98 -28.04
C ALA A 454 2.78 -16.98 -29.01
N ASN A 455 2.56 -17.43 -30.24
CA ASN A 455 3.57 -17.42 -31.32
C ASN A 455 3.97 -15.97 -31.70
N ARG A 456 3.01 -15.07 -31.80
CA ARG A 456 3.29 -13.64 -32.07
C ARG A 456 4.13 -13.00 -30.95
N THR A 457 3.85 -13.33 -29.70
CA THR A 457 4.59 -12.78 -28.56
C THR A 457 5.94 -13.46 -28.34
N LYS A 458 6.21 -14.58 -29.00
CA LYS A 458 7.42 -15.41 -28.85
C LYS A 458 7.68 -15.84 -27.39
N ASP A 459 6.61 -16.00 -26.60
CA ASP A 459 6.73 -16.49 -25.23
C ASP A 459 6.61 -18.00 -25.18
N THR A 460 7.76 -18.67 -25.03
CA THR A 460 7.90 -20.12 -25.09
C THR A 460 7.03 -20.85 -24.08
N ILE A 461 6.85 -20.30 -22.87
CA ILE A 461 6.03 -20.95 -21.82
C ILE A 461 4.55 -20.98 -22.24
N TYR A 462 4.04 -19.88 -22.80
CA TYR A 462 2.65 -19.81 -23.23
C TYR A 462 2.40 -20.52 -24.57
N GLN A 463 3.44 -20.63 -25.41
CA GLN A 463 3.39 -21.55 -26.55
C GLN A 463 3.16 -22.98 -26.08
N LEU A 464 3.94 -23.47 -25.12
CA LEU A 464 3.77 -24.82 -24.54
C LEU A 464 2.40 -25.02 -23.92
N LYS A 465 1.94 -24.05 -23.11
CA LYS A 465 0.63 -24.11 -22.44
C LYS A 465 -0.56 -24.11 -23.40
N ALA A 466 -0.38 -23.63 -24.61
CA ALA A 466 -1.40 -23.67 -25.64
C ALA A 466 -1.27 -24.90 -26.55
N GLN A 467 -0.03 -25.33 -26.85
CA GLN A 467 0.23 -26.46 -27.75
C GLN A 467 -0.18 -27.81 -27.13
N ILE A 468 0.18 -28.03 -25.86
CA ILE A 468 -0.04 -29.31 -25.21
C ILE A 468 -1.54 -29.66 -25.13
N PRO A 469 -2.44 -28.83 -24.57
CA PRO A 469 -3.86 -29.13 -24.52
C PRO A 469 -4.50 -29.17 -25.93
N LEU A 470 -4.01 -28.37 -26.89
CA LEU A 470 -4.45 -28.47 -28.27
C LEU A 470 -4.11 -29.83 -28.90
N ALA A 471 -2.89 -30.32 -28.64
CA ALA A 471 -2.47 -31.62 -29.13
C ALA A 471 -3.24 -32.75 -28.47
N GLU A 472 -3.47 -32.70 -27.14
CA GLU A 472 -4.33 -33.65 -26.42
C GLU A 472 -5.70 -33.81 -27.09
N MET A 473 -6.36 -32.69 -27.42
CA MET A 473 -7.66 -32.68 -28.11
C MET A 473 -7.62 -33.25 -29.56
N LEU A 474 -6.43 -33.34 -30.13
CA LEU A 474 -6.25 -33.86 -31.49
C LEU A 474 -5.84 -35.34 -31.54
N ILE A 475 -5.49 -35.97 -30.40
CA ILE A 475 -5.01 -37.37 -30.36
C ILE A 475 -5.96 -38.31 -31.05
N ASP A 476 -7.27 -38.23 -30.77
CA ASP A 476 -8.28 -39.10 -31.34
C ASP A 476 -8.74 -38.65 -32.75
N LYS A 477 -8.57 -37.35 -33.09
CA LYS A 477 -9.08 -36.77 -34.34
C LYS A 477 -8.03 -36.79 -35.45
N ASP A 478 -6.80 -36.45 -35.12
CA ASP A 478 -5.63 -36.37 -36.00
C ASP A 478 -4.36 -36.65 -35.18
N PRO A 479 -4.09 -37.93 -34.86
CA PRO A 479 -2.93 -38.30 -34.07
C PRO A 479 -1.59 -37.89 -34.69
N GLN A 480 -1.50 -37.77 -35.99
CA GLN A 480 -0.28 -37.33 -36.67
C GLN A 480 0.00 -35.87 -36.36
N GLN A 481 -1.00 -34.99 -36.49
CA GLN A 481 -0.88 -33.57 -36.15
C GLN A 481 -0.59 -33.37 -34.63
N ALA A 482 -1.21 -34.18 -33.77
CA ALA A 482 -0.94 -34.19 -32.35
C ALA A 482 0.55 -34.46 -32.05
N ILE A 483 1.11 -35.50 -32.65
CA ILE A 483 2.52 -35.90 -32.51
C ILE A 483 3.44 -34.78 -32.99
N GLU A 484 3.17 -34.12 -34.09
CA GLU A 484 3.99 -33.02 -34.61
C GLU A 484 4.00 -31.83 -33.63
N LEU A 485 2.83 -31.44 -33.12
CA LEU A 485 2.70 -30.39 -32.09
C LEU A 485 3.45 -30.77 -30.82
N LEU A 486 3.33 -32.00 -30.35
CA LEU A 486 3.99 -32.48 -29.14
C LEU A 486 5.50 -32.58 -29.30
N LYS A 487 6.02 -33.01 -30.43
CA LYS A 487 7.47 -32.99 -30.71
C LYS A 487 8.02 -31.58 -30.75
N SER A 488 7.26 -30.64 -31.32
CA SER A 488 7.60 -29.20 -31.23
C SER A 488 7.57 -28.72 -29.77
N SER A 489 6.55 -29.11 -29.01
CA SER A 489 6.46 -28.78 -27.57
C SER A 489 7.62 -29.35 -26.77
N LEU A 490 8.03 -30.58 -27.04
CA LEU A 490 9.17 -31.19 -26.36
C LEU A 490 10.47 -30.41 -26.61
N THR A 491 10.70 -30.02 -27.87
CA THR A 491 11.85 -29.18 -28.25
C THR A 491 11.85 -27.85 -27.51
N LEU A 492 10.71 -27.19 -27.45
CA LEU A 492 10.57 -25.92 -26.71
C LEU A 492 10.78 -26.12 -25.22
N ALA A 493 10.18 -27.15 -24.61
CA ALA A 493 10.29 -27.47 -23.19
C ALA A 493 11.74 -27.78 -22.79
N THR A 494 12.46 -28.51 -23.63
CA THR A 494 13.88 -28.82 -23.46
C THR A 494 14.74 -27.57 -23.55
N THR A 495 14.50 -26.68 -24.52
CA THR A 495 15.23 -25.43 -24.69
C THR A 495 15.16 -24.54 -23.47
N ILE A 496 14.01 -24.51 -22.80
CA ILE A 496 13.83 -23.69 -21.57
C ILE A 496 14.07 -24.50 -20.30
N ASN A 497 14.48 -25.77 -20.39
CA ASN A 497 14.70 -26.70 -19.29
C ASN A 497 13.50 -26.80 -18.35
N SER A 498 12.30 -26.94 -18.91
CA SER A 498 11.04 -26.98 -18.15
C SER A 498 10.59 -28.40 -17.91
N THR A 499 11.06 -29.00 -16.81
CA THR A 499 10.74 -30.39 -16.43
C THR A 499 9.23 -30.70 -16.38
N PRO A 500 8.34 -29.82 -15.82
CA PRO A 500 6.92 -30.11 -15.82
C PRO A 500 6.31 -30.20 -17.23
N HIS A 501 6.67 -29.29 -18.13
CA HIS A 501 6.15 -29.32 -19.49
C HIS A 501 6.71 -30.50 -20.30
N MET A 502 7.98 -30.88 -20.05
CA MET A 502 8.52 -32.12 -20.64
C MET A 502 7.73 -33.34 -20.21
N LEU A 503 7.41 -33.46 -18.91
CA LEU A 503 6.62 -34.55 -18.37
C LEU A 503 5.26 -34.65 -19.07
N TYR A 504 4.48 -33.56 -19.07
CA TYR A 504 3.18 -33.54 -19.75
C TYR A 504 3.32 -33.89 -21.24
N THR A 505 4.34 -33.38 -21.90
CA THR A 505 4.56 -33.67 -23.33
C THR A 505 4.87 -35.16 -23.57
N TYR A 506 5.64 -35.80 -22.69
CA TYR A 506 5.88 -37.26 -22.82
C TYR A 506 4.63 -38.06 -22.56
N GLN A 507 3.79 -37.68 -21.61
CA GLN A 507 2.50 -38.32 -21.35
C GLN A 507 1.63 -38.29 -22.59
N GLU A 508 1.46 -37.13 -23.22
CA GLU A 508 0.62 -36.97 -24.39
C GLU A 508 1.23 -37.66 -25.65
N LEU A 509 2.58 -37.58 -25.82
CA LEU A 509 3.25 -38.32 -26.92
C LEU A 509 3.05 -39.81 -26.80
N LYS A 510 3.10 -40.37 -25.60
CA LYS A 510 2.83 -41.78 -25.33
C LYS A 510 1.44 -42.14 -25.78
N GLU A 511 0.42 -41.36 -25.45
CA GLU A 511 -0.98 -41.65 -25.83
C GLU A 511 -1.19 -41.42 -27.32
N ALA A 512 -0.62 -40.40 -27.93
CA ALA A 512 -0.71 -40.14 -29.38
C ALA A 512 -0.04 -41.25 -30.22
N GLU A 513 1.10 -41.77 -29.82
CA GLU A 513 1.79 -42.88 -30.50
C GLU A 513 1.02 -44.20 -30.29
N LYS A 514 0.36 -44.41 -29.14
CA LYS A 514 -0.57 -45.54 -28.96
C LYS A 514 -1.76 -45.45 -29.90
N ALA A 515 -2.35 -44.28 -30.11
CA ALA A 515 -3.45 -44.06 -31.06
C ALA A 515 -3.04 -44.42 -32.49
N GLN A 516 -1.73 -44.24 -32.82
CA GLN A 516 -1.16 -44.68 -34.09
C GLN A 516 -0.66 -46.15 -34.09
N HIS A 517 -0.90 -46.91 -33.03
CA HIS A 517 -0.40 -48.26 -32.83
C HIS A 517 1.12 -48.42 -32.86
N ASN A 518 1.86 -47.30 -32.65
CA ASN A 518 3.32 -47.27 -32.57
C ASN A 518 3.81 -47.54 -31.14
N TYR A 519 3.58 -48.76 -30.65
CA TYR A 519 3.86 -49.17 -29.27
C TYR A 519 5.35 -49.06 -28.89
N LYS A 520 6.27 -49.15 -29.86
CA LYS A 520 7.71 -49.02 -29.62
C LYS A 520 8.06 -47.58 -29.24
N ALA A 521 7.53 -46.59 -29.94
CA ALA A 521 7.75 -45.19 -29.61
C ALA A 521 7.02 -44.83 -28.31
N ALA A 522 5.78 -45.33 -28.12
CA ALA A 522 5.03 -45.14 -26.90
C ALA A 522 5.78 -45.66 -25.65
N LEU A 523 6.44 -46.84 -25.76
CA LEU A 523 7.26 -47.37 -24.67
C LEU A 523 8.44 -46.44 -24.35
N SER A 524 9.16 -45.95 -25.35
CA SER A 524 10.28 -45.01 -25.13
C SER A 524 9.83 -43.74 -24.41
N TYR A 525 8.68 -43.18 -24.76
CA TYR A 525 8.14 -42.01 -24.07
C TYR A 525 7.67 -42.31 -22.65
N ALA A 526 7.16 -43.51 -22.39
CA ALA A 526 6.80 -43.95 -21.05
C ALA A 526 8.05 -44.09 -20.12
N GLU A 527 9.18 -44.56 -20.66
CA GLU A 527 10.43 -44.64 -19.92
C GLU A 527 10.96 -43.25 -19.54
N GLU A 528 10.91 -42.30 -20.45
CA GLU A 528 11.29 -40.90 -20.19
C GLU A 528 10.33 -40.24 -19.20
N GLU A 529 9.02 -40.49 -19.33
CA GLU A 529 8.00 -40.05 -18.37
C GLU A 529 8.31 -40.53 -16.94
N LEU A 530 8.60 -41.83 -16.79
CA LEU A 530 8.91 -42.42 -15.48
C LEU A 530 10.21 -41.86 -14.88
N ALA A 531 11.25 -41.64 -15.68
CA ALA A 531 12.49 -41.06 -15.25
C ALA A 531 12.28 -39.62 -14.73
N LEU A 532 11.52 -38.85 -15.47
CA LEU A 532 11.28 -37.44 -15.14
C LEU A 532 10.32 -37.28 -13.95
N SER A 533 9.33 -38.18 -13.81
CA SER A 533 8.40 -38.21 -12.70
C SER A 533 9.12 -38.36 -11.35
N LYS A 534 10.13 -39.24 -11.27
CA LYS A 534 10.95 -39.42 -10.06
C LYS A 534 11.71 -38.15 -9.68
N VAL A 535 12.19 -37.40 -10.67
CA VAL A 535 12.87 -36.12 -10.43
C VAL A 535 11.90 -35.07 -9.86
N ILE A 536 10.69 -35.01 -10.43
CA ILE A 536 9.64 -34.06 -10.00
C ILE A 536 9.14 -34.39 -8.60
N GLU A 537 8.97 -35.67 -8.27
CA GLU A 537 8.52 -36.11 -6.95
C GLU A 537 9.47 -35.62 -5.84
N LYS A 538 10.79 -35.73 -6.07
CA LYS A 538 11.80 -35.20 -5.15
C LYS A 538 11.68 -33.68 -4.99
N GLN A 539 11.51 -32.93 -6.09
CA GLN A 539 11.35 -31.47 -6.04
C GLN A 539 10.04 -31.05 -5.34
N LYS A 540 8.96 -31.79 -5.52
CA LYS A 540 7.65 -31.50 -4.90
C LYS A 540 7.68 -31.64 -3.37
N ASN A 541 8.46 -32.56 -2.84
CA ASN A 541 8.64 -32.72 -1.39
C ASN A 541 9.33 -31.49 -0.77
N ASP A 542 10.31 -30.91 -1.41
CA ASP A 542 11.00 -29.71 -0.96
C ASP A 542 10.10 -28.44 -1.05
N GLU A 543 9.27 -28.34 -2.10
CA GLU A 543 8.29 -27.26 -2.22
C GLU A 543 7.18 -27.36 -1.18
N SER A 544 6.70 -28.57 -0.88
CA SER A 544 5.66 -28.82 0.13
C SER A 544 6.05 -28.28 1.50
N LEU A 545 7.28 -28.48 1.94
CA LEU A 545 7.78 -27.97 3.22
C LEU A 545 7.79 -26.43 3.25
N THR A 546 8.18 -25.80 2.14
CA THR A 546 8.18 -24.34 1.99
C THR A 546 6.77 -23.76 2.04
N LEU A 547 5.80 -24.44 1.41
CA LEU A 547 4.40 -24.07 1.45
C LEU A 547 3.79 -24.17 2.84
N VAL A 548 4.08 -25.25 3.59
CA VAL A 548 3.61 -25.42 4.98
C VAL A 548 4.14 -24.31 5.88
N LYS A 549 5.42 -23.98 5.79
CA LYS A 549 6.01 -22.85 6.54
C LYS A 549 5.34 -21.53 6.19
N ALA A 550 5.09 -21.28 4.91
CA ALA A 550 4.44 -20.05 4.48
C ALA A 550 2.97 -19.97 4.93
N LYS A 551 2.24 -21.09 4.95
CA LYS A 551 0.87 -21.14 5.50
C LYS A 551 0.83 -20.80 6.99
N LEU A 552 1.69 -21.41 7.79
CA LEU A 552 1.80 -21.10 9.21
C LEU A 552 2.10 -19.63 9.46
N TYR A 553 2.99 -19.04 8.66
CA TYR A 553 3.30 -17.62 8.73
C TYR A 553 2.11 -16.74 8.33
N SER A 554 1.39 -17.12 7.28
CA SER A 554 0.24 -16.34 6.79
C SER A 554 -0.84 -16.22 7.89
N HIS A 555 -1.24 -17.33 8.49
CA HIS A 555 -2.23 -17.33 9.59
C HIS A 555 -1.78 -16.52 10.81
N LYS A 556 -0.47 -16.54 11.10
CA LYS A 556 0.09 -15.70 12.15
C LYS A 556 0.01 -14.21 11.80
N LYS A 557 0.37 -13.85 10.56
CA LYS A 557 0.34 -12.46 10.09
C LYS A 557 -1.08 -11.89 9.98
N GLU A 558 -2.06 -12.70 9.68
CA GLU A 558 -3.46 -12.25 9.72
C GLU A 558 -3.91 -11.85 11.12
N ARG A 559 -3.54 -12.64 12.13
CA ARG A 559 -3.82 -12.31 13.53
C ARG A 559 -3.11 -11.01 13.95
N GLU A 560 -1.83 -10.86 13.57
CA GLU A 560 -1.03 -9.65 13.83
C GLU A 560 -1.63 -8.43 13.10
N LEU A 561 -2.03 -8.60 11.83
CA LEU A 561 -2.67 -7.53 11.08
C LEU A 561 -4.02 -7.13 11.70
N ALA A 562 -4.80 -8.09 12.16
CA ALA A 562 -6.06 -7.82 12.86
C ALA A 562 -5.84 -6.99 14.13
N SER A 563 -4.80 -7.33 14.91
CA SER A 563 -4.42 -6.58 16.12
C SER A 563 -3.88 -5.19 15.82
N LEU A 564 -3.03 -5.06 14.79
CA LEU A 564 -2.51 -3.76 14.33
C LEU A 564 -3.62 -2.87 13.75
N LYS A 565 -4.59 -3.47 13.08
CA LYS A 565 -5.76 -2.75 12.56
C LYS A 565 -6.60 -2.14 13.69
N GLU A 566 -6.81 -2.90 14.74
CA GLU A 566 -7.51 -2.45 15.93
C GLU A 566 -6.74 -1.31 16.63
N LYS A 567 -5.41 -1.44 16.74
CA LYS A 567 -4.55 -0.40 17.31
C LYS A 567 -4.55 0.87 16.46
N ALA A 568 -4.34 0.75 15.15
CA ALA A 568 -4.34 1.91 14.26
C ALA A 568 -5.68 2.67 14.27
N GLN A 569 -6.79 1.97 14.45
CA GLN A 569 -8.10 2.61 14.61
C GLN A 569 -8.20 3.39 15.94
N ARG A 570 -7.55 2.91 16.99
CA ARG A 570 -7.52 3.60 18.30
C ARG A 570 -6.62 4.81 18.27
N ASP A 571 -5.41 4.65 17.73
CA ASP A 571 -4.44 5.77 17.61
C ASP A 571 -5.03 6.90 16.74
N ALA A 572 -5.73 6.55 15.67
CA ALA A 572 -6.43 7.53 14.84
C ALA A 572 -7.57 8.22 15.58
N LEU A 573 -8.30 7.50 16.44
CA LEU A 573 -9.37 8.06 17.26
C LEU A 573 -8.79 8.97 18.36
N GLU A 574 -7.70 8.57 18.98
CA GLU A 574 -7.01 9.36 20.00
C GLU A 574 -6.37 10.62 19.41
N LEU A 575 -5.75 10.50 18.24
CA LEU A 575 -5.19 11.67 17.53
C LEU A 575 -6.31 12.63 17.09
N ALA A 576 -7.42 12.11 16.59
CA ALA A 576 -8.58 12.94 16.25
C ALA A 576 -9.19 13.63 17.47
N LYS A 577 -9.16 12.97 18.63
CA LYS A 577 -9.59 13.56 19.89
C LYS A 577 -8.64 14.65 20.35
N LYS A 578 -7.32 14.42 20.34
CA LYS A 578 -6.30 15.42 20.69
C LYS A 578 -6.29 16.61 19.73
N THR A 579 -6.42 16.37 18.43
CA THR A 579 -6.51 17.48 17.47
C THR A 579 -7.80 18.29 17.62
N SER A 580 -8.90 17.65 18.00
CA SER A 580 -10.14 18.35 18.34
C SER A 580 -10.01 19.16 19.63
N GLU A 581 -9.33 18.64 20.63
CA GLU A 581 -9.06 19.33 21.91
C GLU A 581 -8.11 20.53 21.71
N VAL A 582 -7.07 20.37 20.89
CA VAL A 582 -6.15 21.48 20.54
C VAL A 582 -6.87 22.55 19.73
N ALA A 583 -7.66 22.16 18.73
CA ALA A 583 -8.44 23.10 17.93
C ALA A 583 -9.50 23.84 18.77
N LEU A 584 -10.11 23.15 19.75
CA LEU A 584 -11.02 23.80 20.73
C LEU A 584 -10.28 24.77 21.67
N SER A 585 -9.06 24.40 22.09
CA SER A 585 -8.20 25.26 22.92
C SER A 585 -7.71 26.50 22.15
N GLU A 586 -7.30 26.34 20.89
CA GLU A 586 -6.92 27.46 20.03
C GLU A 586 -8.11 28.37 19.68
N GLN A 587 -9.28 27.79 19.45
CA GLN A 587 -10.51 28.58 19.26
C GLN A 587 -10.91 29.30 20.54
N ALA A 588 -10.76 28.67 21.71
CA ALA A 588 -11.02 29.32 23.00
C ALA A 588 -10.04 30.47 23.28
N GLN A 589 -8.77 30.33 22.94
CA GLN A 589 -7.79 31.42 23.05
C GLN A 589 -8.09 32.56 22.08
N LYS A 590 -8.44 32.27 20.82
CA LYS A 590 -8.85 33.31 19.85
C LYS A 590 -10.15 34.00 20.24
N ILE A 591 -11.09 33.28 20.82
CA ILE A 591 -12.34 33.83 21.34
C ILE A 591 -12.03 34.74 22.54
N ALA A 592 -11.11 34.32 23.41
CA ALA A 592 -10.69 35.15 24.58
C ALA A 592 -9.97 36.43 24.15
N GLU A 593 -9.15 36.41 23.11
CA GLU A 593 -8.50 37.61 22.53
C GLU A 593 -9.50 38.56 21.84
N LEU A 594 -10.49 38.02 21.15
CA LEU A 594 -11.56 38.83 20.54
C LEU A 594 -12.52 39.39 21.57
N GLU A 595 -12.77 38.68 22.68
CA GLU A 595 -13.57 39.18 23.79
C GLU A 595 -12.88 40.32 24.54
N LEU A 596 -11.54 40.28 24.68
CA LEU A 596 -10.76 41.38 25.27
C LEU A 596 -10.86 42.67 24.46
N THR A 597 -11.00 42.59 23.17
CA THR A 597 -11.16 43.76 22.28
C THR A 597 -12.60 44.23 22.18
N LYS A 598 -13.60 43.37 22.32
CA LYS A 598 -15.05 43.68 22.32
C LYS A 598 -15.57 44.16 23.67
N ASN A 599 -14.93 43.81 24.76
CA ASN A 599 -15.39 44.10 26.14
C ASN A 599 -15.33 45.59 26.55
N LYS A 600 -14.83 46.50 25.73
CA LYS A 600 -14.99 47.96 25.99
C LYS A 600 -16.41 48.49 25.71
N TYR A 601 -17.26 47.76 25.00
CA TYR A 601 -18.59 48.25 24.61
C TYR A 601 -19.78 47.42 25.12
N ALA A 602 -19.56 46.27 25.76
CA ALA A 602 -20.67 45.34 26.08
C ALA A 602 -21.03 45.26 27.59
N ASN A 603 -20.44 46.08 28.48
CA ASN A 603 -20.56 45.88 29.93
C ASN A 603 -21.95 46.21 30.53
N THR A 604 -22.86 46.77 29.80
CA THR A 604 -24.20 47.13 30.38
C THR A 604 -25.30 46.11 30.04
N THR A 605 -25.14 45.31 29.00
CA THR A 605 -26.11 44.22 28.64
C THR A 605 -25.75 42.86 29.23
N LEU A 606 -24.50 42.70 29.68
CA LEU A 606 -23.98 41.43 30.16
C LEU A 606 -24.44 41.03 31.56
N THR A 607 -24.71 42.04 32.42
CA THR A 607 -25.12 41.77 33.83
C THR A 607 -26.44 41.07 33.96
N ALA A 608 -27.43 41.37 33.08
CA ALA A 608 -28.73 40.66 33.07
C ALA A 608 -28.63 39.23 32.57
N LEU A 609 -27.76 38.99 31.54
CA LEU A 609 -27.49 37.66 30.96
C LEU A 609 -26.67 36.78 31.94
N LEU A 610 -25.75 37.37 32.71
CA LEU A 610 -24.96 36.64 33.71
C LEU A 610 -25.82 36.02 34.83
N ILE A 611 -26.87 36.72 35.26
CA ILE A 611 -27.77 36.20 36.29
C ILE A 611 -28.57 34.95 35.77
N ILE A 612 -29.01 35.00 34.51
CA ILE A 612 -29.70 33.86 33.88
C ILE A 612 -28.71 32.69 33.63
N CYS A 613 -27.49 32.97 33.20
CA CYS A 613 -26.45 31.98 33.06
C CYS A 613 -26.05 31.32 34.41
N LEU A 614 -26.00 32.10 35.47
CA LEU A 614 -25.62 31.58 36.80
C LEU A 614 -26.64 30.52 37.30
N LEU A 615 -27.92 30.76 37.04
CA LEU A 615 -28.98 29.85 37.41
C LEU A 615 -28.99 28.56 36.54
N THR A 616 -28.61 28.69 35.27
CA THR A 616 -28.47 27.51 34.36
C THR A 616 -27.20 26.70 34.65
N VAL A 617 -26.10 27.36 34.99
CA VAL A 617 -24.84 26.70 35.38
C VAL A 617 -25.00 25.91 36.69
N LEU A 618 -25.74 26.45 37.70
CA LEU A 618 -26.05 25.73 38.93
C LEU A 618 -26.86 24.43 38.68
N PHE A 619 -27.72 24.44 37.69
CA PHE A 619 -28.51 23.27 37.29
C PHE A 619 -27.62 22.21 36.54
N ILE A 620 -26.74 22.68 35.67
CA ILE A 620 -25.80 21.83 34.90
C ILE A 620 -24.73 21.22 35.83
N TYR A 621 -24.22 22.00 36.82
CA TYR A 621 -23.24 21.51 37.77
C TYR A 621 -23.69 20.31 38.59
N ARG A 622 -24.94 20.28 38.98
CA ARG A 622 -25.55 19.11 39.66
C ARG A 622 -25.53 17.86 38.77
N ARG A 623 -25.78 18.00 37.50
CA ARG A 623 -25.77 16.88 36.53
C ARG A 623 -24.34 16.39 36.16
N PHE A 624 -23.36 17.29 36.18
CA PHE A 624 -21.98 16.97 35.83
C PHE A 624 -21.29 16.10 36.89
N ASN A 625 -21.63 16.25 38.16
CA ASN A 625 -21.09 15.41 39.24
C ASN A 625 -21.56 13.95 39.18
N ASP A 626 -22.72 13.69 38.63
CA ASP A 626 -23.23 12.32 38.43
C ASP A 626 -22.54 11.63 37.24
N SER A 627 -22.14 12.39 36.23
CA SER A 627 -21.42 11.88 35.06
C SER A 627 -19.97 11.47 35.34
N ARG A 628 -19.28 12.14 36.28
CA ARG A 628 -17.93 11.78 36.70
C ARG A 628 -17.79 10.41 37.37
N LYS A 629 -18.82 9.96 38.06
CA LYS A 629 -18.84 8.63 38.69
C LYS A 629 -19.00 7.50 37.67
N LEU A 630 -19.65 7.80 36.55
CA LEU A 630 -19.82 6.85 35.45
C LEU A 630 -18.55 6.67 34.63
N ASN A 631 -17.80 7.77 34.38
CA ASN A 631 -16.59 7.71 33.56
C ASN A 631 -15.45 6.91 34.21
N LYS A 632 -15.31 6.94 35.55
CA LYS A 632 -14.33 6.09 36.25
C LYS A 632 -14.62 4.59 36.11
N LYS A 633 -15.90 4.21 36.04
CA LYS A 633 -16.28 2.81 35.79
C LYS A 633 -15.99 2.36 34.35
N LEU A 634 -16.13 3.27 33.40
CA LEU A 634 -15.86 2.98 31.98
C LEU A 634 -14.36 2.78 31.68
N ASP A 635 -13.50 3.49 32.39
CA ASP A 635 -12.04 3.40 32.20
C ASP A 635 -11.47 2.06 32.71
N GLN A 636 -12.02 1.55 33.80
CA GLN A 636 -11.66 0.22 34.32
C GLN A 636 -12.09 -0.91 33.38
N LEU A 637 -13.24 -0.77 32.72
CA LEU A 637 -13.73 -1.75 31.74
C LEU A 637 -12.95 -1.73 30.43
N ALA A 638 -12.26 -0.63 30.11
CA ALA A 638 -11.51 -0.48 28.87
C ALA A 638 -10.13 -1.13 28.89
N THR A 639 -9.52 -1.32 30.07
CA THR A 639 -8.13 -1.77 30.21
C THR A 639 -7.98 -3.12 30.90
N ARG A 640 -9.07 -3.61 31.52
CA ARG A 640 -9.04 -4.87 32.26
C ARG A 640 -9.90 -5.94 31.61
N ASP A 641 -9.50 -7.19 31.79
CA ASP A 641 -10.33 -8.35 31.46
C ASP A 641 -11.40 -8.53 32.56
N PRO A 642 -12.68 -8.59 32.18
CA PRO A 642 -13.77 -8.63 33.19
C PRO A 642 -13.81 -9.93 34.00
N LEU A 643 -13.24 -11.02 33.48
CA LEU A 643 -13.23 -12.31 34.16
C LEU A 643 -12.06 -12.39 35.16
N THR A 644 -10.85 -12.15 34.70
CA THR A 644 -9.62 -12.39 35.48
C THR A 644 -9.08 -11.13 36.14
N ASN A 645 -9.64 -9.97 35.84
CA ASN A 645 -9.16 -8.67 36.28
C ASN A 645 -7.67 -8.42 35.96
N CYS A 646 -7.06 -9.23 35.08
CA CYS A 646 -5.78 -8.93 34.47
C CYS A 646 -5.93 -7.75 33.51
N TYR A 647 -4.84 -7.18 33.06
CA TYR A 647 -4.88 -6.29 31.91
C TYR A 647 -5.37 -7.09 30.70
N ASN A 648 -6.10 -6.42 29.81
CA ASN A 648 -6.54 -7.03 28.56
C ASN A 648 -5.45 -6.86 27.46
N ARG A 649 -5.63 -7.56 26.37
CA ARG A 649 -4.75 -7.53 25.22
C ARG A 649 -4.47 -6.10 24.70
N ARG A 650 -5.45 -5.21 24.86
CA ARG A 650 -5.30 -3.79 24.50
C ARG A 650 -4.25 -3.09 25.33
N ALA A 651 -4.27 -3.32 26.63
CA ALA A 651 -3.31 -2.76 27.56
C ALA A 651 -1.88 -3.28 27.29
N LEU A 652 -1.73 -4.55 26.88
CA LEU A 652 -0.43 -5.14 26.54
C LEU A 652 0.31 -4.29 25.49
N PHE A 653 -0.37 -4.02 24.36
CA PHE A 653 0.28 -3.29 23.27
C PHE A 653 0.61 -1.86 23.64
N ASN A 654 -0.21 -1.22 24.47
CA ASN A 654 0.10 0.11 25.00
C ASN A 654 1.39 0.07 25.83
N PHE A 655 1.52 -0.86 26.76
CA PHE A 655 2.70 -1.01 27.61
C PHE A 655 3.96 -1.35 26.82
N MET A 656 3.84 -2.24 25.84
CA MET A 656 5.00 -2.64 25.06
C MET A 656 5.48 -1.52 24.13
N ASN A 657 4.56 -0.76 23.54
CA ASN A 657 4.96 0.34 22.67
C ASN A 657 5.63 1.46 23.45
N GLU A 658 5.07 1.81 24.62
CA GLU A 658 5.68 2.80 25.51
C GLU A 658 7.08 2.33 25.96
N ALA A 659 7.22 1.05 26.26
CA ALA A 659 8.52 0.48 26.60
C ALA A 659 9.51 0.55 25.44
N PHE A 660 9.13 0.15 24.24
CA PHE A 660 10.02 0.14 23.07
C PHE A 660 10.41 1.52 22.55
N GLU A 661 9.62 2.57 22.86
CA GLU A 661 9.99 3.97 22.57
C GLU A 661 11.07 4.51 23.53
N THR A 662 11.18 3.92 24.72
CA THR A 662 12.07 4.40 25.80
C THR A 662 13.24 3.47 26.08
N LEU A 663 13.22 2.22 25.59
CA LEU A 663 14.27 1.22 25.81
C LEU A 663 15.63 1.68 25.27
N THR A 664 16.62 1.68 26.17
CA THR A 664 18.03 1.90 25.84
C THR A 664 18.72 0.56 25.53
N THR A 665 19.87 0.61 24.86
CA THR A 665 20.63 -0.60 24.43
C THR A 665 21.04 -1.52 25.56
N ASP A 666 21.07 -1.05 26.80
CA ASP A 666 21.49 -1.83 27.98
C ASP A 666 20.32 -2.30 28.86
N GLU A 667 19.09 -1.93 28.53
CA GLU A 667 17.93 -2.35 29.32
C GLU A 667 17.48 -3.77 29.00
N GLN A 668 17.14 -4.52 30.04
CA GLN A 668 16.66 -5.89 29.97
C GLN A 668 15.13 -5.90 29.93
N TYR A 669 14.56 -6.64 29.00
CA TYR A 669 13.13 -6.72 28.83
C TYR A 669 12.74 -8.10 28.30
N CYS A 670 11.88 -8.80 29.03
CA CYS A 670 11.41 -10.10 28.64
C CYS A 670 9.87 -10.12 28.52
N ILE A 671 9.38 -10.88 27.57
CA ILE A 671 7.97 -11.23 27.45
C ILE A 671 7.81 -12.73 27.55
N VAL A 672 6.70 -13.14 28.18
CA VAL A 672 6.36 -14.55 28.33
C VAL A 672 4.93 -14.75 27.83
N ILE A 673 4.74 -15.63 26.88
CA ILE A 673 3.42 -16.10 26.50
C ILE A 673 3.15 -17.41 27.22
N VAL A 674 1.99 -17.50 27.83
CA VAL A 674 1.52 -18.61 28.65
C VAL A 674 0.24 -19.15 28.07
N ASP A 675 0.12 -20.45 27.97
CA ASP A 675 -1.09 -21.11 27.49
C ASP A 675 -1.39 -22.31 28.40
N ILE A 676 -2.66 -22.44 28.77
CA ILE A 676 -3.10 -23.53 29.65
C ILE A 676 -3.29 -24.81 28.82
N ASP A 677 -2.47 -25.81 29.14
CA ASP A 677 -2.45 -27.06 28.40
C ASP A 677 -3.81 -27.78 28.50
N HIS A 678 -4.34 -28.15 27.36
CA HIS A 678 -5.59 -28.88 27.23
C HIS A 678 -6.81 -28.20 27.89
N PHE A 679 -6.83 -26.86 27.99
CA PHE A 679 -7.92 -26.12 28.64
C PHE A 679 -9.30 -26.40 28.03
N LYS A 680 -9.37 -26.63 26.73
CA LYS A 680 -10.60 -27.08 26.08
C LYS A 680 -11.16 -28.35 26.73
N LYS A 681 -10.29 -29.32 27.08
CA LYS A 681 -10.71 -30.55 27.75
C LYS A 681 -11.26 -30.25 29.15
N VAL A 682 -10.70 -29.26 29.86
CA VAL A 682 -11.23 -28.81 31.16
C VAL A 682 -12.66 -28.27 30.98
N ASN A 683 -12.87 -27.40 29.99
CA ASN A 683 -14.20 -26.88 29.69
C ASN A 683 -15.18 -27.96 29.26
N ASP A 684 -14.76 -28.89 28.40
CA ASP A 684 -15.60 -29.95 27.87
C ASP A 684 -15.98 -30.94 28.97
N THR A 685 -15.10 -31.15 29.98
CA THR A 685 -15.33 -32.13 31.07
C THR A 685 -16.05 -31.51 32.27
N HIS A 686 -15.74 -30.27 32.64
CA HIS A 686 -16.18 -29.64 33.86
C HIS A 686 -17.10 -28.42 33.65
N GLY A 687 -17.34 -28.06 32.42
CA GLY A 687 -18.17 -26.92 32.01
C GLY A 687 -17.45 -25.57 32.10
N HIS A 688 -17.93 -24.62 31.32
CA HIS A 688 -17.30 -23.28 31.20
C HIS A 688 -17.18 -22.52 32.51
N ASN A 689 -18.18 -22.67 33.41
CA ASN A 689 -18.12 -21.98 34.73
C ASN A 689 -16.96 -22.42 35.60
N ILE A 690 -16.56 -23.69 35.50
CA ILE A 690 -15.37 -24.19 36.19
C ILE A 690 -14.10 -23.76 35.45
N GLY A 691 -14.11 -23.81 34.12
CA GLY A 691 -13.01 -23.26 33.32
C GLY A 691 -12.73 -21.78 33.60
N ASP A 692 -13.80 -20.98 33.78
CA ASP A 692 -13.65 -19.55 34.14
C ASP A 692 -13.01 -19.37 35.53
N LYS A 693 -13.32 -20.22 36.50
CA LYS A 693 -12.65 -20.21 37.80
C LYS A 693 -11.18 -20.60 37.69
N VAL A 694 -10.87 -21.65 36.93
CA VAL A 694 -9.48 -22.05 36.64
C VAL A 694 -8.70 -20.90 36.00
N LEU A 695 -9.32 -20.16 35.08
CA LEU A 695 -8.69 -18.97 34.48
C LEU A 695 -8.40 -17.87 35.51
N CYS A 696 -9.35 -17.62 36.43
CA CYS A 696 -9.16 -16.63 37.49
C CYS A 696 -8.04 -17.04 38.46
N ASP A 697 -8.05 -18.30 38.87
CA ASP A 697 -7.08 -18.81 39.82
C ASP A 697 -5.65 -18.85 39.23
N ILE A 698 -5.54 -19.23 37.95
CA ILE A 698 -4.26 -19.17 37.22
C ILE A 698 -3.78 -17.74 37.08
N ALA A 699 -4.68 -16.81 36.76
CA ALA A 699 -4.36 -15.39 36.72
C ALA A 699 -3.78 -14.87 38.04
N GLU A 700 -4.32 -15.33 39.17
CA GLU A 700 -3.80 -14.97 40.50
C GLU A 700 -2.44 -15.63 40.77
N VAL A 701 -2.23 -16.87 40.35
CA VAL A 701 -0.90 -17.54 40.46
C VAL A 701 0.14 -16.81 39.59
N LEU A 702 -0.22 -16.40 38.39
CA LEU A 702 0.66 -15.63 37.50
C LEU A 702 1.01 -14.28 38.11
N LYS A 703 0.02 -13.54 38.62
CA LYS A 703 0.24 -12.26 39.32
C LYS A 703 1.12 -12.39 40.54
N ALA A 704 0.89 -13.42 41.36
CA ALA A 704 1.65 -13.66 42.54
C ALA A 704 3.08 -14.20 42.30
N GLY A 705 3.32 -14.70 41.10
CA GLY A 705 4.62 -15.24 40.67
C GLY A 705 5.61 -14.21 40.14
N ILE A 706 5.15 -13.01 39.86
CA ILE A 706 5.93 -11.91 39.32
C ILE A 706 6.00 -10.72 40.31
N ARG A 707 6.85 -9.74 40.06
CA ARG A 707 7.00 -8.55 40.88
C ARG A 707 5.82 -7.60 40.68
N LYS A 708 5.65 -6.67 41.59
CA LYS A 708 4.57 -5.64 41.54
C LYS A 708 4.61 -4.77 40.29
N ASP A 709 5.79 -4.54 39.75
CA ASP A 709 6.02 -3.70 38.58
C ASP A 709 5.95 -4.49 37.26
N ASP A 710 5.91 -5.81 37.35
CA ASP A 710 5.66 -6.68 36.20
C ASP A 710 4.17 -6.74 35.87
N ILE A 711 3.85 -7.04 34.65
CA ILE A 711 2.47 -6.95 34.16
C ILE A 711 1.95 -8.32 33.74
N THR A 712 0.76 -8.65 34.23
CA THR A 712 0.00 -9.83 33.78
C THR A 712 -1.14 -9.38 32.89
N VAL A 713 -1.22 -9.94 31.72
CA VAL A 713 -2.23 -9.68 30.69
C VAL A 713 -2.94 -10.98 30.35
N ARG A 714 -4.24 -10.95 30.20
CA ARG A 714 -4.95 -12.03 29.51
C ARG A 714 -4.92 -11.73 28.00
N TYR A 715 -4.15 -12.52 27.29
CA TYR A 715 -3.85 -12.28 25.86
C TYR A 715 -4.95 -12.84 24.94
N GLY A 716 -5.53 -13.97 25.31
CA GLY A 716 -6.59 -14.65 24.56
C GLY A 716 -7.50 -15.46 25.51
N GLY A 717 -8.26 -16.39 24.99
CA GLY A 717 -9.18 -17.22 25.76
C GLY A 717 -8.54 -17.88 26.98
N GLU A 718 -7.54 -18.72 26.74
CA GLU A 718 -6.75 -19.47 27.74
C GLU A 718 -5.27 -19.01 27.78
N GLU A 719 -4.96 -17.92 27.08
CA GLU A 719 -3.60 -17.42 26.94
C GLU A 719 -3.38 -16.18 27.81
N PHE A 720 -2.27 -16.17 28.48
CA PHE A 720 -1.78 -15.01 29.25
C PHE A 720 -0.44 -14.54 28.71
N CYS A 721 -0.13 -13.31 29.00
CA CYS A 721 1.15 -12.70 28.69
C CYS A 721 1.71 -12.02 29.93
N LEU A 722 2.98 -12.27 30.25
CA LEU A 722 3.69 -11.58 31.30
C LEU A 722 4.74 -10.67 30.68
N ILE A 723 4.81 -9.44 31.16
CA ILE A 723 5.86 -8.49 30.84
C ILE A 723 6.77 -8.42 32.07
N LEU A 724 8.04 -8.79 31.89
CA LEU A 724 9.07 -8.77 32.90
C LEU A 724 10.11 -7.70 32.55
N ALA A 725 9.86 -6.49 33.02
CA ALA A 725 10.74 -5.36 32.78
C ALA A 725 12.01 -5.45 33.64
N GLY A 726 13.15 -4.98 33.11
CA GLY A 726 14.42 -5.02 33.83
C GLY A 726 14.84 -6.46 34.22
N THR A 727 14.49 -7.45 33.37
CA THR A 727 14.73 -8.87 33.70
C THR A 727 15.49 -9.54 32.55
N GLU A 728 16.62 -10.16 32.89
CA GLU A 728 17.44 -10.96 31.95
C GLU A 728 16.75 -12.28 31.58
N ALA A 729 17.06 -12.81 30.40
CA ALA A 729 16.45 -14.03 29.88
C ALA A 729 16.56 -15.22 30.85
N GLU A 730 17.73 -15.41 31.44
CA GLU A 730 17.96 -16.49 32.39
C GLU A 730 17.22 -16.31 33.72
N GLN A 731 17.06 -15.07 34.14
CA GLN A 731 16.26 -14.73 35.30
C GLN A 731 14.76 -14.90 35.00
N ALA A 732 14.29 -14.49 33.80
CA ALA A 732 12.93 -14.73 33.36
C ALA A 732 12.63 -16.24 33.33
N MET A 733 13.51 -17.05 32.78
CA MET A 733 13.39 -18.52 32.82
C MET A 733 13.20 -19.08 34.23
N ARG A 734 14.01 -18.61 35.20
CA ARG A 734 13.86 -19.05 36.59
C ARG A 734 12.55 -18.61 37.25
N ILE A 735 12.10 -17.41 36.93
CA ILE A 735 10.80 -16.91 37.42
C ILE A 735 9.68 -17.77 36.85
N VAL A 736 9.69 -17.95 35.53
CA VAL A 736 8.64 -18.67 34.81
C VAL A 736 8.62 -20.15 35.17
N GLU A 737 9.78 -20.80 35.38
CA GLU A 737 9.83 -22.18 35.81
C GLU A 737 9.22 -22.36 37.21
N LYS A 738 9.50 -21.46 38.15
CA LYS A 738 8.80 -21.46 39.46
C LYS A 738 7.28 -21.30 39.32
N ILE A 739 6.85 -20.47 38.43
CA ILE A 739 5.41 -20.29 38.15
C ILE A 739 4.85 -21.59 37.57
N ARG A 740 5.52 -22.20 36.59
CA ARG A 740 5.12 -23.48 35.98
C ARG A 740 4.98 -24.56 37.03
N GLU A 741 6.02 -24.77 37.87
CA GLU A 741 6.00 -25.74 38.95
C GLU A 741 4.87 -25.49 39.95
N LYS A 742 4.61 -24.20 40.28
CA LYS A 742 3.55 -23.81 41.18
C LYS A 742 2.18 -24.14 40.60
N ILE A 743 1.98 -23.90 39.30
CA ILE A 743 0.73 -24.25 38.60
C ILE A 743 0.54 -25.76 38.57
N GLU A 744 1.58 -26.51 38.19
CA GLU A 744 1.56 -27.98 38.14
C GLU A 744 1.20 -28.61 39.49
N LEU A 745 1.68 -28.05 40.61
CA LEU A 745 1.46 -28.54 41.96
C LEU A 745 0.16 -28.03 42.61
N THR A 746 -0.52 -27.07 41.97
CA THR A 746 -1.72 -26.45 42.53
C THR A 746 -2.98 -27.12 41.95
N ALA A 747 -3.89 -27.56 42.86
CA ALA A 747 -5.22 -27.97 42.43
C ALA A 747 -6.14 -26.75 42.31
N PHE A 748 -6.67 -26.54 41.14
CA PHE A 748 -7.62 -25.47 40.84
C PHE A 748 -9.04 -26.05 40.81
N ASN A 749 -9.82 -25.86 41.89
CA ASN A 749 -11.13 -26.50 42.05
C ASN A 749 -11.06 -28.04 41.89
N ASP A 750 -10.06 -28.66 42.55
CA ASP A 750 -9.75 -30.10 42.48
C ASP A 750 -9.33 -30.62 41.09
N ILE A 751 -8.97 -29.71 40.19
CA ILE A 751 -8.48 -30.02 38.83
C ILE A 751 -7.00 -29.64 38.78
N TYR A 752 -6.16 -30.55 38.33
CA TYR A 752 -4.78 -30.26 38.04
C TYR A 752 -4.62 -29.91 36.56
N VAL A 753 -4.06 -28.74 36.29
CA VAL A 753 -3.74 -28.26 34.93
C VAL A 753 -2.27 -27.91 34.87
N THR A 754 -1.73 -27.97 33.68
CA THR A 754 -0.38 -27.46 33.40
C THR A 754 -0.44 -26.31 32.45
N CYS A 755 0.60 -25.55 32.41
CA CYS A 755 0.76 -24.49 31.41
C CYS A 755 2.08 -24.69 30.66
N SER A 756 2.06 -24.35 29.40
CA SER A 756 3.23 -24.19 28.56
C SER A 756 3.61 -22.73 28.48
N PHE A 757 4.89 -22.47 28.44
CA PHE A 757 5.43 -21.11 28.47
C PHE A 757 6.45 -20.91 27.35
N GLY A 758 6.37 -19.78 26.68
CA GLY A 758 7.38 -19.31 25.73
C GLY A 758 7.96 -17.97 26.20
N VAL A 759 9.25 -17.93 26.41
CA VAL A 759 9.98 -16.76 26.90
C VAL A 759 10.78 -16.15 25.74
N ALA A 760 10.69 -14.84 25.58
CA ALA A 760 11.54 -14.07 24.67
C ALA A 760 12.16 -12.89 25.40
N SER A 761 13.36 -12.54 25.01
CA SER A 761 14.10 -11.40 25.56
C SER A 761 14.59 -10.51 24.45
N ILE A 762 14.59 -9.20 24.71
CA ILE A 762 15.09 -8.20 23.75
C ILE A 762 16.58 -8.41 23.41
N GLN A 763 17.34 -9.09 24.26
CA GLN A 763 18.74 -9.44 23.99
C GLN A 763 18.95 -10.28 22.71
N PHE A 764 17.89 -10.87 22.18
CA PHE A 764 17.91 -11.60 20.92
C PHE A 764 17.52 -10.71 19.72
N ASN A 765 17.74 -9.41 19.81
CA ASN A 765 17.62 -8.41 18.74
C ASN A 765 16.18 -8.23 18.19
N ALA A 766 15.16 -8.41 19.03
CA ALA A 766 13.81 -7.98 18.65
C ALA A 766 13.75 -6.45 18.59
N THR A 767 13.40 -5.91 17.44
CA THR A 767 13.38 -4.46 17.19
C THR A 767 11.99 -3.85 17.39
N THR A 768 10.98 -4.69 17.51
CA THR A 768 9.57 -4.27 17.66
C THR A 768 8.85 -5.12 18.70
N PRO A 769 7.80 -4.56 19.34
CA PRO A 769 6.90 -5.33 20.19
C PRO A 769 6.36 -6.60 19.53
N SER A 770 5.96 -6.50 18.29
CA SER A 770 5.41 -7.63 17.53
C SER A 770 6.43 -8.73 17.29
N GLU A 771 7.68 -8.37 17.06
CA GLU A 771 8.78 -9.32 16.88
C GLU A 771 9.09 -10.04 18.18
N LEU A 772 9.10 -9.33 19.30
CA LEU A 772 9.35 -9.92 20.62
C LEU A 772 8.22 -10.87 21.03
N ILE A 773 6.96 -10.49 20.77
CA ILE A 773 5.80 -11.37 20.95
C ILE A 773 5.94 -12.62 20.08
N HIS A 774 6.31 -12.43 18.81
CA HIS A 774 6.53 -13.55 17.90
C HIS A 774 7.59 -14.54 18.40
N GLN A 775 8.71 -14.03 18.89
CA GLN A 775 9.75 -14.86 19.46
C GLN A 775 9.23 -15.68 20.66
N ALA A 776 8.44 -15.07 21.54
CA ALA A 776 7.83 -15.76 22.66
C ALA A 776 6.82 -16.82 22.21
N ASP A 777 6.05 -16.55 21.16
CA ASP A 777 5.05 -17.47 20.62
C ASP A 777 5.70 -18.70 19.97
N VAL A 778 6.79 -18.49 19.21
CA VAL A 778 7.62 -19.59 18.67
C VAL A 778 8.16 -20.47 19.82
N ALA A 779 8.63 -19.86 20.89
CA ALA A 779 9.12 -20.59 22.06
C ALA A 779 7.97 -21.36 22.77
N LEU A 780 6.80 -20.77 22.90
CA LEU A 780 5.60 -21.43 23.42
C LEU A 780 5.20 -22.62 22.54
N TYR A 781 5.19 -22.46 21.23
CA TYR A 781 4.92 -23.57 20.31
C TYR A 781 5.91 -24.73 20.51
N LYS A 782 7.19 -24.41 20.71
CA LYS A 782 8.19 -25.42 21.01
C LYS A 782 7.93 -26.13 22.35
N SER A 783 7.53 -25.39 23.40
CA SER A 783 7.10 -25.99 24.67
C SER A 783 5.95 -26.98 24.46
N LYS A 784 4.94 -26.60 23.68
CA LYS A 784 3.80 -27.45 23.34
C LYS A 784 4.22 -28.69 22.53
N SER A 785 5.12 -28.56 21.55
CA SER A 785 5.60 -29.69 20.72
C SER A 785 6.50 -30.66 21.46
N LEU A 786 7.22 -30.18 22.46
CA LEU A 786 8.09 -31.02 23.31
C LEU A 786 7.34 -31.76 24.41
N GLY A 787 6.01 -31.79 24.40
CA GLY A 787 5.18 -32.56 25.33
C GLY A 787 4.48 -31.73 26.40
N ARG A 788 4.37 -30.41 26.16
CA ARG A 788 3.70 -29.48 27.10
C ARG A 788 4.31 -29.36 28.49
N ASN A 789 3.68 -28.60 29.37
CA ASN A 789 4.16 -28.36 30.74
C ASN A 789 5.66 -28.02 30.80
N LYS A 790 6.08 -27.07 29.99
CA LYS A 790 7.48 -26.69 29.80
C LYS A 790 7.64 -25.19 29.64
N VAL A 791 8.84 -24.75 29.97
CA VAL A 791 9.29 -23.40 29.65
C VAL A 791 10.34 -23.48 28.55
N THR A 792 10.18 -22.76 27.51
CA THR A 792 11.17 -22.64 26.43
C THR A 792 11.59 -21.19 26.29
N LEU A 793 12.90 -20.95 26.28
CA LEU A 793 13.48 -19.66 25.94
C LEU A 793 13.71 -19.61 24.43
N TRP A 794 13.20 -18.57 23.80
CA TRP A 794 13.52 -18.36 22.41
C TRP A 794 15.02 -18.07 22.20
N SER A 795 15.57 -18.66 21.18
CA SER A 795 16.92 -18.37 20.72
C SER A 795 17.00 -18.57 19.20
N PRO A 796 17.93 -17.92 18.50
CA PRO A 796 18.10 -18.11 17.05
C PRO A 796 18.30 -19.57 16.63
N LYS A 797 18.78 -20.42 17.54
CA LYS A 797 18.98 -21.85 17.31
C LYS A 797 17.67 -22.64 17.24
N ILE A 798 16.59 -22.14 17.83
CA ILE A 798 15.28 -22.81 17.78
C ILE A 798 14.72 -22.77 16.34
N VAL A 799 14.96 -21.66 15.65
CA VAL A 799 14.50 -21.48 14.24
C VAL A 799 15.37 -22.32 13.28
N ALA A 800 16.65 -22.52 13.61
CA ALA A 800 17.56 -23.31 12.77
C ALA A 800 17.33 -24.83 12.85
N GLN A 801 16.73 -25.31 13.93
CA GLN A 801 16.44 -26.75 14.11
C GLN A 801 15.14 -27.20 13.42
N ASP A 802 14.17 -26.31 13.24
CA ASP A 802 12.94 -26.60 12.51
C ASP A 802 13.10 -26.50 10.97
N SER A 803 14.29 -26.06 10.49
CA SER A 803 14.66 -26.05 9.06
C SER A 803 15.31 -27.36 8.58
N GLN A 804 15.44 -28.37 9.47
CA GLN A 804 16.08 -29.65 9.15
C GLN A 804 15.16 -30.88 9.32
N HIS A 805 13.85 -30.67 9.54
CA HIS A 805 12.85 -31.76 9.53
C HIS A 805 11.71 -31.48 8.55
#